data_deb26600d152d12a41588ca9580ee57b
#
_entry.id   deb26600d152d12a41588ca9580ee57b
#
_cell.length_a   1.000
_cell.length_b   1.000
_cell.length_c   1.000
_cell.angle_alpha   90.00
_cell.angle_beta   90.00
_cell.angle_gamma   90.00
#
_symmetry.space_group_name_H-M   'P 1'
#
loop_
_entity.id
_entity.type
_entity.pdbx_description
1 polymer ?
#
loop_
_entity_poly.entity_id
_entity_poly.type
_entity_poly.pdbx_seq_one_letter_code
_entity_poly.pdbx_strand_id
1 'polypeptide(L)'
;MKNKKFYLLLILLLLLTGLSLFAQNEARNSALLDTSFPEISDSLKISVIKTDSLFYKADSIHFEYDTEIINLYGKPKINYQDTEIIADSLTIDIKKERAFSFGPTQMKDGEQLLLGSNVRYDVKTQTGILNKGNSLIEGGYYTGYELRKVDKEIYDIDSGTFTNCDLEEPSFWFWSKQLRVYKGDKIVGKPVIGYVNHFPAFFFPFIIIPIRQGRHPGFLIPSPDYNNVDGFVIRNLAFYYPYRDYADFVLGFDIMEKTGWKGHFDTEYLKRYAFSGSFNAAYQHSINEYSTFDDWSLQGNHHQDLPEKSSLDANINFVSNKRIWESSSDVDQSLAQRLTSSVSYSKPIGSSYLNAGSYFTQDLINDTASLSLPSASFFFANRPVSELFNVSSESWLSNFNYRYNIYLEHTGSLREKNYSLGDFFWDNTIDPEDTTGVTMLNEHHFGIKQNAGISHSSNLFGWLTLGQNFDYTEAWMDRKRNNDKFARGNAWSASANVRFNLYGLRNFNNFPINSVRHIITPNIGYSYQPDTRKNSDLYSFGSIGISNSREASNLIFNLDNTWQMKYGKKGSETKLNDLLYWRMGLSANLKQKDKPFSNIAHTLYFKPGSVNLGTLSLNAGKYKMGSLKLGYSSQFSATQDPYKIKWNEMNLRNQYFSQGLVLSGSAPYNRYFSAPKNRSFEVFESSDTLRTVQDYIQDTVGANDWSFSISHNIYSNKDIFHSATSNLRTSLTCKITQNWRLSYNNYYDLKTNDMLSQTLSLSRDLHCWKMDVNITLRNDYWDYRISLFNTLLPDALRFQTH
;
A
#
# COMPACT_ATOMS: atom_id res chain seq x y z
N MET A 1 -17.85 33.37 9.31
CA MET A 1 -16.57 33.48 10.07
C MET A 1 -16.58 32.86 11.48
N LYS A 2 -17.72 32.68 12.17
CA LYS A 2 -17.78 32.12 13.53
C LYS A 2 -17.57 30.59 13.58
N ASN A 3 -17.91 29.87 12.53
CA ASN A 3 -17.87 28.39 12.53
C ASN A 3 -16.47 27.79 12.25
N LYS A 4 -15.57 28.53 11.57
CA LYS A 4 -14.19 28.03 11.30
C LYS A 4 -13.36 27.78 12.59
N LYS A 5 -13.63 28.53 13.67
CA LYS A 5 -12.90 28.38 14.94
C LYS A 5 -13.34 27.14 15.73
N PHE A 6 -14.58 26.67 15.52
CA PHE A 6 -15.14 25.55 16.27
C PHE A 6 -14.58 24.20 15.80
N TYR A 7 -14.42 24.02 14.48
CA TYR A 7 -13.82 22.79 13.92
C TYR A 7 -12.34 22.64 14.29
N LEU A 8 -11.61 23.76 14.28
CA LEU A 8 -10.22 23.77 14.74
C LEU A 8 -10.11 23.42 16.22
N LEU A 9 -11.06 23.89 17.04
CA LEU A 9 -11.13 23.62 18.47
C LEU A 9 -11.49 22.15 18.75
N LEU A 10 -12.38 21.56 17.98
CA LEU A 10 -12.79 20.15 18.11
C LEU A 10 -11.65 19.20 17.72
N ILE A 11 -10.94 19.51 16.64
CA ILE A 11 -9.75 18.76 16.20
C ILE A 11 -8.62 18.93 17.23
N LEU A 12 -8.44 20.14 17.77
CA LEU A 12 -7.46 20.42 18.83
C LEU A 12 -7.82 19.70 20.14
N LEU A 13 -9.11 19.61 20.46
CA LEU A 13 -9.61 18.90 21.65
C LEU A 13 -9.43 17.37 21.53
N LEU A 14 -9.66 16.81 20.33
CA LEU A 14 -9.41 15.41 20.03
C LEU A 14 -7.91 15.07 20.06
N LEU A 15 -7.07 15.97 19.56
CA LEU A 15 -5.62 15.85 19.65
C LEU A 15 -5.09 16.01 21.08
N LEU A 16 -5.68 16.92 21.89
CA LEU A 16 -5.29 17.15 23.27
C LEU A 16 -5.77 16.03 24.20
N THR A 17 -6.94 15.45 23.96
CA THR A 17 -7.40 14.27 24.74
C THR A 17 -6.60 13.01 24.40
N GLY A 18 -6.12 12.86 23.14
CA GLY A 18 -5.15 11.84 22.77
C GLY A 18 -3.82 12.01 23.52
N LEU A 19 -3.30 13.23 23.60
CA LEU A 19 -2.04 13.55 24.28
C LEU A 19 -2.10 13.37 25.81
N SER A 20 -3.25 13.65 26.45
CA SER A 20 -3.40 13.48 27.91
C SER A 20 -3.49 12.03 28.34
N LEU A 21 -3.98 11.13 27.48
CA LEU A 21 -3.92 9.68 27.70
C LEU A 21 -2.48 9.13 27.58
N PHE A 22 -1.60 9.79 26.84
CA PHE A 22 -0.20 9.42 26.74
C PHE A 22 0.62 9.70 28.01
N ALA A 23 0.31 10.79 28.72
CA ALA A 23 1.07 11.18 29.91
C ALA A 23 0.78 10.32 31.17
N GLN A 24 -0.36 9.64 31.22
CA GLN A 24 -0.72 8.79 32.37
C GLN A 24 -0.19 7.35 32.28
N ASN A 25 0.19 6.86 31.09
CA ASN A 25 0.71 5.49 30.96
C ASN A 25 2.23 5.35 31.17
N GLU A 26 3.01 6.43 31.06
CA GLU A 26 4.46 6.35 31.35
C GLU A 26 4.78 6.18 32.85
N ALA A 27 3.89 6.60 33.75
CA ALA A 27 4.11 6.50 35.20
C ALA A 27 3.78 5.12 35.80
N ARG A 28 3.14 4.22 35.06
CA ARG A 28 2.74 2.89 35.56
C ARG A 28 3.60 1.70 35.08
N ASN A 29 4.43 1.89 34.04
CA ASN A 29 5.23 0.78 33.49
C ASN A 29 6.69 0.75 33.96
N SER A 30 7.11 1.58 34.91
CA SER A 30 8.48 1.54 35.46
C SER A 30 8.67 0.64 36.68
N ALA A 31 7.65 -0.11 37.07
CA ALA A 31 7.72 -0.99 38.22
C ALA A 31 7.15 -2.38 37.94
N LEU A 32 7.75 -3.15 37.04
CA LEU A 32 7.63 -4.62 36.95
C LEU A 32 8.21 -5.10 35.62
N LEU A 33 9.50 -5.44 35.64
CA LEU A 33 10.06 -6.55 34.84
C LEU A 33 11.59 -6.59 35.04
N ASP A 34 11.96 -6.97 36.26
CA ASP A 34 13.27 -7.55 36.53
C ASP A 34 13.11 -9.07 36.39
N THR A 35 13.33 -9.59 35.21
CA THR A 35 13.57 -11.01 34.94
C THR A 35 14.84 -11.12 34.12
N SER A 36 15.91 -11.32 34.84
CA SER A 36 17.21 -11.77 34.36
C SER A 36 17.06 -13.07 33.56
N PHE A 37 17.32 -13.00 32.26
CA PHE A 37 17.72 -14.16 31.47
C PHE A 37 19.26 -14.33 31.62
N PRO A 38 19.77 -15.56 31.77
CA PRO A 38 21.20 -15.77 31.87
C PRO A 38 21.85 -15.52 30.51
N GLU A 39 22.82 -14.61 30.51
CA GLU A 39 23.73 -14.39 29.40
C GLU A 39 24.48 -15.68 29.09
N ILE A 40 24.37 -16.15 27.85
CA ILE A 40 25.21 -17.20 27.29
C ILE A 40 26.51 -16.56 26.84
N SER A 41 27.56 -16.93 27.59
CA SER A 41 28.97 -16.95 27.26
C SER A 41 29.57 -15.85 26.40
N ASP A 42 30.35 -15.04 27.07
CA ASP A 42 31.52 -14.34 26.63
C ASP A 42 32.32 -15.09 25.55
N SER A 43 32.20 -14.65 24.31
CA SER A 43 33.31 -14.64 23.42
C SER A 43 34.27 -13.52 23.91
N LEU A 44 35.43 -13.88 24.38
CA LEU A 44 36.53 -13.01 24.77
C LEU A 44 36.64 -11.82 23.80
N LYS A 45 36.06 -10.68 24.16
CA LYS A 45 36.48 -9.40 23.64
C LYS A 45 37.88 -9.18 24.27
N ILE A 46 38.92 -9.56 23.54
CA ILE A 46 40.25 -9.05 23.79
C ILE A 46 40.12 -7.54 23.64
N SER A 47 40.03 -6.84 24.75
CA SER A 47 40.22 -5.40 24.78
C SER A 47 41.69 -5.20 24.31
N VAL A 48 41.83 -4.83 23.05
CA VAL A 48 43.10 -4.31 22.55
C VAL A 48 43.38 -3.08 23.40
N ILE A 49 44.32 -3.22 24.31
CA ILE A 49 44.85 -2.06 25.07
C ILE A 49 45.38 -1.14 23.97
N LYS A 50 44.74 -0.01 23.74
CA LYS A 50 45.23 1.04 22.85
C LYS A 50 46.48 1.60 23.51
N THR A 51 47.62 1.10 23.06
CA THR A 51 48.93 1.63 23.49
C THR A 51 49.19 2.90 22.71
N ASP A 52 49.48 4.00 23.43
CA ASP A 52 49.95 5.27 22.81
C ASP A 52 51.34 5.15 22.21
N SER A 53 51.72 3.96 21.76
CA SER A 53 53.04 3.64 21.19
C SER A 53 52.95 3.66 19.67
N LEU A 54 53.91 4.32 19.03
CA LEU A 54 54.13 4.31 17.60
C LEU A 54 54.95 3.06 17.22
N PHE A 55 54.37 2.20 16.38
CA PHE A 55 55.06 1.04 15.83
C PHE A 55 55.44 1.32 14.38
N TYR A 56 56.69 1.00 14.00
CA TYR A 56 57.15 1.13 12.64
C TYR A 56 57.93 -0.10 12.19
N LYS A 57 57.85 -0.43 10.90
CA LYS A 57 58.59 -1.52 10.25
C LYS A 57 59.07 -1.05 8.88
N ALA A 58 60.27 -1.39 8.51
CA ALA A 58 60.87 -1.09 7.20
C ALA A 58 61.99 -2.06 6.89
N ASP A 59 62.40 -2.20 5.62
CA ASP A 59 63.57 -3.00 5.22
C ASP A 59 64.87 -2.33 5.68
N SER A 60 64.93 -0.98 5.67
CA SER A 60 66.04 -0.22 6.18
C SER A 60 65.60 0.93 7.05
N ILE A 61 66.22 1.10 8.21
CA ILE A 61 65.93 2.13 9.17
C ILE A 61 67.21 2.92 9.43
N HIS A 62 67.15 4.25 9.19
CA HIS A 62 68.22 5.17 9.45
C HIS A 62 67.76 6.19 10.49
N PHE A 63 68.43 6.17 11.65
CA PHE A 63 68.13 7.09 12.75
C PHE A 63 69.21 8.16 12.85
N GLU A 64 68.89 9.41 12.76
CA GLU A 64 69.75 10.57 12.94
C GLU A 64 69.61 11.08 14.37
N TYR A 65 70.60 10.77 15.18
CA TYR A 65 70.58 11.02 16.62
C TYR A 65 70.45 12.54 16.97
N ASP A 66 71.17 13.39 16.23
CA ASP A 66 71.23 14.84 16.55
C ASP A 66 69.95 15.55 16.21
N THR A 67 69.24 15.10 15.21
CA THR A 67 67.94 15.69 14.70
C THR A 67 66.70 14.98 15.23
N GLU A 68 66.87 13.82 15.86
CA GLU A 68 65.79 12.91 16.32
C GLU A 68 64.85 12.53 15.14
N ILE A 69 65.44 12.28 13.98
CA ILE A 69 64.71 11.91 12.76
C ILE A 69 64.94 10.42 12.44
N ILE A 70 63.88 9.71 12.16
CA ILE A 70 63.92 8.34 11.65
C ILE A 70 63.54 8.34 10.17
N ASN A 71 64.47 7.86 9.31
CA ASN A 71 64.17 7.62 7.90
C ASN A 71 63.97 6.13 7.65
N LEU A 72 62.83 5.77 7.05
CA LEU A 72 62.40 4.41 6.78
C LEU A 72 62.32 4.18 5.28
N TYR A 73 62.90 3.10 4.76
CA TYR A 73 62.98 2.76 3.35
C TYR A 73 62.56 1.30 3.10
N GLY A 74 62.05 1.00 1.89
CA GLY A 74 61.65 -0.32 1.50
C GLY A 74 60.25 -0.71 2.01
N LYS A 75 59.24 -0.04 1.48
CA LYS A 75 57.85 -0.22 1.87
C LYS A 75 57.59 -0.08 3.37
N PRO A 76 58.01 1.00 3.98
CA PRO A 76 57.82 1.22 5.39
C PRO A 76 56.35 1.27 5.76
N LYS A 77 56.06 0.79 6.96
CA LYS A 77 54.76 0.77 7.58
C LYS A 77 54.82 1.40 8.98
N ILE A 78 53.92 2.33 9.22
CA ILE A 78 53.71 2.96 10.53
C ILE A 78 52.33 2.64 11.02
N ASN A 79 52.22 2.22 12.29
CA ASN A 79 50.94 2.02 12.95
C ASN A 79 50.87 2.88 14.22
N TYR A 80 49.85 3.68 14.34
CA TYR A 80 49.53 4.45 15.54
C TYR A 80 48.06 4.44 15.83
N GLN A 81 47.64 3.84 16.95
CA GLN A 81 46.23 3.64 17.29
C GLN A 81 45.45 2.94 16.14
N ASP A 82 44.46 3.61 15.57
CA ASP A 82 43.61 3.09 14.46
C ASP A 82 44.15 3.51 13.07
N THR A 83 45.29 4.23 13.02
CA THR A 83 45.88 4.75 11.78
C THR A 83 47.09 3.90 11.35
N GLU A 84 47.06 3.46 10.09
CA GLU A 84 48.14 2.73 9.43
C GLU A 84 48.62 3.53 8.21
N ILE A 85 49.92 3.74 8.06
CA ILE A 85 50.51 4.43 6.88
C ILE A 85 51.54 3.53 6.23
N ILE A 86 51.42 3.28 4.94
CA ILE A 86 52.37 2.52 4.11
C ILE A 86 52.76 3.43 2.94
N ALA A 87 54.08 3.51 2.65
CA ALA A 87 54.61 4.35 1.56
C ALA A 87 55.85 3.75 0.94
N ASP A 88 56.42 4.39 -0.05
CA ASP A 88 57.76 4.02 -0.60
C ASP A 88 58.90 4.37 0.36
N SER A 89 58.77 5.53 1.01
CA SER A 89 59.65 5.91 2.09
C SER A 89 58.92 6.81 3.09
N LEU A 90 59.35 6.77 4.36
CA LEU A 90 58.73 7.52 5.45
C LEU A 90 59.80 8.18 6.30
N THR A 91 59.58 9.41 6.71
CA THR A 91 60.40 10.12 7.66
C THR A 91 59.58 10.45 8.90
N ILE A 92 60.06 10.11 10.08
CA ILE A 92 59.42 10.41 11.37
C ILE A 92 60.29 11.42 12.12
N ASP A 93 59.75 12.60 12.39
CA ASP A 93 60.33 13.61 13.27
C ASP A 93 59.76 13.36 14.67
N ILE A 94 60.57 12.73 15.54
CA ILE A 94 60.12 12.33 16.88
C ILE A 94 59.85 13.57 17.72
N LYS A 95 60.68 14.60 17.59
CA LYS A 95 60.60 15.82 18.40
C LYS A 95 59.31 16.61 18.10
N LYS A 96 58.87 16.60 16.84
CA LYS A 96 57.66 17.30 16.39
C LYS A 96 56.42 16.36 16.32
N GLU A 97 56.61 15.07 16.64
CA GLU A 97 55.54 14.04 16.53
C GLU A 97 54.89 14.02 15.15
N ARG A 98 55.68 14.14 14.05
CA ARG A 98 55.20 14.19 12.67
C ARG A 98 55.80 13.12 11.80
N ALA A 99 54.94 12.55 10.94
CA ALA A 99 55.35 11.61 9.91
C ALA A 99 55.16 12.25 8.51
N PHE A 100 56.18 12.04 7.66
CA PHE A 100 56.15 12.48 6.27
C PHE A 100 56.36 11.29 5.36
N SER A 101 55.52 11.08 4.40
CA SER A 101 55.72 10.06 3.36
C SER A 101 56.17 10.68 2.06
N PHE A 102 56.88 9.90 1.26
CA PHE A 102 57.29 10.29 -0.10
C PHE A 102 56.84 9.19 -1.07
N GLY A 103 56.38 9.62 -2.24
CA GLY A 103 55.83 8.72 -3.26
C GLY A 103 54.41 8.24 -2.96
N PRO A 104 53.96 7.20 -3.68
CA PRO A 104 52.66 6.59 -3.45
C PRO A 104 52.47 6.17 -1.99
N THR A 105 51.35 6.59 -1.42
CA THR A 105 51.09 6.36 0.02
C THR A 105 49.67 5.86 0.21
N GLN A 106 49.55 4.85 1.02
CA GLN A 106 48.28 4.35 1.52
C GLN A 106 48.17 4.66 3.01
N MET A 107 47.09 5.31 3.40
CA MET A 107 46.75 5.58 4.79
C MET A 107 45.41 4.93 5.11
N LYS A 108 45.36 4.10 6.13
CA LYS A 108 44.10 3.53 6.66
C LYS A 108 43.85 4.19 8.01
N ASP A 109 42.64 4.75 8.19
CA ASP A 109 42.17 5.43 9.39
C ASP A 109 40.85 4.81 9.84
N GLY A 110 40.93 3.82 10.74
CA GLY A 110 39.78 2.95 11.04
C GLY A 110 39.35 2.17 9.84
N GLU A 111 38.10 2.40 9.39
CA GLU A 111 37.52 1.78 8.16
C GLU A 111 37.78 2.60 6.89
N GLN A 112 38.33 3.81 7.00
CA GLN A 112 38.54 4.71 5.86
C GLN A 112 39.88 4.37 5.17
N LEU A 113 39.87 4.34 3.85
CA LEU A 113 41.04 4.12 3.02
C LEU A 113 41.34 5.38 2.21
N LEU A 114 42.57 5.91 2.41
CA LEU A 114 43.09 7.12 1.77
C LEU A 114 44.30 6.73 0.94
N LEU A 115 44.24 6.91 -0.36
CA LEU A 115 45.32 6.66 -1.32
C LEU A 115 45.76 7.97 -1.92
N GLY A 116 47.07 8.20 -2.02
CA GLY A 116 47.57 9.40 -2.62
C GLY A 116 49.09 9.46 -2.61
N SER A 117 49.67 10.66 -2.52
CA SER A 117 51.13 10.84 -2.47
C SER A 117 51.51 11.89 -1.44
N ASN A 118 52.70 11.75 -0.89
CA ASN A 118 53.32 12.75 0.00
C ASN A 118 52.40 13.17 1.18
N VAL A 119 52.15 12.23 2.07
CA VAL A 119 51.36 12.48 3.28
C VAL A 119 52.21 13.24 4.29
N ARG A 120 51.61 14.25 4.90
CA ARG A 120 52.13 14.91 6.12
C ARG A 120 51.11 14.62 7.22
N TYR A 121 51.51 13.90 8.22
CA TYR A 121 50.61 13.46 9.31
C TYR A 121 51.18 13.90 10.66
N ASP A 122 50.37 14.56 11.46
CA ASP A 122 50.70 14.93 12.84
C ASP A 122 50.08 13.85 13.76
N VAL A 123 50.96 13.10 14.45
CA VAL A 123 50.59 11.94 15.23
C VAL A 123 49.78 12.35 16.48
N LYS A 124 50.12 13.50 17.06
CA LYS A 124 49.50 14.01 18.30
C LYS A 124 48.04 14.48 18.06
N THR A 125 47.86 15.27 17.02
CA THR A 125 46.54 15.84 16.67
C THR A 125 45.71 14.87 15.82
N GLN A 126 46.31 13.81 15.27
CA GLN A 126 45.67 12.89 14.30
C GLN A 126 45.13 13.60 13.07
N THR A 127 45.80 14.68 12.65
CA THR A 127 45.45 15.48 11.46
C THR A 127 46.54 15.31 10.39
N GLY A 128 46.13 15.51 9.13
CA GLY A 128 47.10 15.30 8.06
C GLY A 128 46.68 15.88 6.72
N ILE A 129 47.61 15.93 5.78
CA ILE A 129 47.40 16.39 4.41
C ILE A 129 47.92 15.32 3.48
N LEU A 130 47.14 14.96 2.49
CA LEU A 130 47.45 13.99 1.45
C LEU A 130 47.25 14.66 0.08
N ASN A 131 48.24 14.61 -0.77
CA ASN A 131 48.20 15.17 -2.10
C ASN A 131 47.71 14.15 -3.12
N LYS A 132 46.94 14.61 -4.14
CA LYS A 132 46.34 13.78 -5.17
C LYS A 132 45.61 12.57 -4.57
N GLY A 133 44.71 12.88 -3.64
CA GLY A 133 43.99 11.87 -2.86
C GLY A 133 42.90 11.18 -3.66
N ASN A 134 42.84 9.85 -3.54
CA ASN A 134 41.70 9.04 -3.95
C ASN A 134 41.30 8.23 -2.73
N SER A 135 40.07 8.41 -2.26
CA SER A 135 39.69 7.93 -0.93
C SER A 135 38.31 7.29 -0.93
N LEU A 136 38.17 6.28 -0.07
CA LEU A 136 36.86 5.70 0.25
C LEU A 136 36.51 6.09 1.69
N ILE A 137 35.52 6.96 1.85
CA ILE A 137 35.06 7.45 3.15
C ILE A 137 33.55 7.22 3.21
N GLU A 138 33.07 6.47 4.21
CA GLU A 138 31.63 6.19 4.44
C GLU A 138 30.90 5.67 3.18
N GLY A 139 31.53 4.78 2.42
CA GLY A 139 30.96 4.23 1.17
C GLY A 139 30.94 5.19 -0.03
N GLY A 140 31.48 6.41 0.11
CA GLY A 140 31.65 7.37 -0.97
C GLY A 140 33.09 7.41 -1.48
N TYR A 141 33.25 7.50 -2.79
CA TYR A 141 34.55 7.66 -3.47
C TYR A 141 34.84 9.12 -3.67
N TYR A 142 35.97 9.58 -3.16
CA TYR A 142 36.39 10.97 -3.24
C TYR A 142 37.74 11.07 -3.98
N THR A 143 37.84 11.99 -4.89
CA THR A 143 39.12 12.34 -5.49
C THR A 143 39.38 13.84 -5.30
N GLY A 144 40.61 14.24 -5.06
CA GLY A 144 40.90 15.64 -4.88
C GLY A 144 42.38 15.96 -5.09
N TYR A 145 42.68 17.25 -5.37
CA TYR A 145 44.05 17.73 -5.49
C TYR A 145 44.75 17.66 -4.13
N GLU A 146 44.08 18.08 -3.07
CA GLU A 146 44.54 18.01 -1.71
C GLU A 146 43.41 17.53 -0.81
N LEU A 147 43.69 16.53 0.01
CA LEU A 147 42.76 16.01 1.01
C LEU A 147 43.37 16.28 2.40
N ARG A 148 42.63 17.00 3.21
CA ARG A 148 43.06 17.40 4.57
C ARG A 148 42.14 16.77 5.58
N LYS A 149 42.69 15.96 6.47
CA LYS A 149 42.05 15.56 7.71
C LYS A 149 42.24 16.68 8.73
N VAL A 150 41.21 17.50 8.94
CA VAL A 150 41.24 18.69 9.81
C VAL A 150 40.94 18.31 11.26
N ASP A 151 40.12 17.30 11.47
CA ASP A 151 39.71 16.75 12.76
C ASP A 151 39.43 15.24 12.62
N LYS A 152 39.22 14.55 13.71
CA LYS A 152 38.91 13.11 13.72
C LYS A 152 37.76 12.74 12.82
N GLU A 153 36.76 13.61 12.72
CA GLU A 153 35.48 13.41 12.01
C GLU A 153 35.32 14.33 10.78
N ILE A 154 36.35 15.14 10.42
CA ILE A 154 36.19 16.16 9.37
C ILE A 154 37.32 16.05 8.35
N TYR A 155 36.92 15.94 7.07
CA TYR A 155 37.82 15.95 5.93
C TYR A 155 37.50 17.11 5.00
N ASP A 156 38.51 17.90 4.62
CA ASP A 156 38.45 18.94 3.60
C ASP A 156 39.10 18.44 2.32
N ILE A 157 38.43 18.63 1.19
CA ILE A 157 38.89 18.20 -0.13
C ILE A 157 38.84 19.41 -1.07
N ASP A 158 40.04 19.80 -1.57
CA ASP A 158 40.16 20.89 -2.51
C ASP A 158 40.08 20.38 -3.96
N SER A 159 39.24 21.06 -4.79
CA SER A 159 39.06 20.75 -6.21
C SER A 159 38.84 19.25 -6.42
N GLY A 160 37.84 18.73 -5.72
CA GLY A 160 37.58 17.29 -5.63
C GLY A 160 36.30 16.85 -6.28
N THR A 161 36.20 15.56 -6.47
CA THR A 161 34.96 14.89 -6.90
C THR A 161 34.44 13.94 -5.83
N PHE A 162 33.14 13.78 -5.79
CA PHE A 162 32.44 12.80 -4.97
C PHE A 162 31.50 11.96 -5.81
N THR A 163 31.51 10.65 -5.62
CA THR A 163 30.52 9.71 -6.15
C THR A 163 30.34 8.53 -5.20
N ASN A 164 29.14 7.96 -5.16
CA ASN A 164 28.88 6.67 -4.50
C ASN A 164 28.78 5.50 -5.51
N CYS A 165 29.11 5.77 -6.78
CA CYS A 165 29.12 4.77 -7.84
C CYS A 165 30.40 3.94 -7.76
N ASP A 166 30.26 2.62 -7.63
CA ASP A 166 31.35 1.63 -7.51
C ASP A 166 31.95 1.19 -8.86
N LEU A 167 31.48 1.76 -9.98
CA LEU A 167 32.03 1.48 -11.31
C LEU A 167 33.43 2.10 -11.45
N GLU A 168 34.31 1.44 -12.20
CA GLU A 168 35.64 1.98 -12.55
C GLU A 168 35.51 3.34 -13.23
N GLU A 169 34.58 3.49 -14.17
CA GLU A 169 34.11 4.77 -14.69
C GLU A 169 32.74 5.05 -14.11
N PRO A 170 32.61 6.00 -13.14
CA PRO A 170 31.34 6.26 -12.51
C PRO A 170 30.36 6.85 -13.49
N SER A 171 29.11 6.39 -13.44
CA SER A 171 28.02 6.92 -14.28
C SER A 171 27.62 8.35 -13.87
N PHE A 172 27.99 8.79 -12.70
CA PHE A 172 27.78 10.14 -12.21
C PHE A 172 28.81 10.51 -11.15
N TRP A 173 29.10 11.82 -11.02
CA TRP A 173 29.88 12.39 -9.92
C TRP A 173 29.54 13.86 -9.71
N PHE A 174 29.84 14.34 -8.51
CA PHE A 174 29.75 15.75 -8.17
C PHE A 174 31.16 16.31 -8.08
N TRP A 175 31.44 17.35 -8.82
CA TRP A 175 32.67 18.13 -8.68
C TRP A 175 32.41 19.33 -7.80
N SER A 176 33.34 19.63 -6.90
CA SER A 176 33.29 20.85 -6.09
C SER A 176 34.68 21.46 -5.92
N LYS A 177 34.75 22.81 -5.92
CA LYS A 177 35.98 23.51 -5.60
C LYS A 177 36.38 23.32 -4.13
N GLN A 178 35.38 23.32 -3.22
CA GLN A 178 35.59 23.09 -1.80
C GLN A 178 34.54 22.06 -1.33
N LEU A 179 35.00 20.90 -0.91
CA LEU A 179 34.16 19.83 -0.38
C LEU A 179 34.58 19.55 1.06
N ARG A 180 33.65 19.54 1.98
CA ARG A 180 33.86 19.16 3.37
C ARG A 180 32.98 17.97 3.71
N VAL A 181 33.61 16.92 4.20
CA VAL A 181 32.95 15.69 4.63
C VAL A 181 32.93 15.63 6.15
N TYR A 182 31.76 15.62 6.73
CA TYR A 182 31.54 15.32 8.14
C TYR A 182 31.19 13.84 8.24
N LYS A 183 32.08 13.05 8.79
CA LYS A 183 31.96 11.59 8.88
C LYS A 183 30.66 11.20 9.59
N GLY A 184 29.89 10.32 8.98
CA GLY A 184 28.60 9.84 9.54
C GLY A 184 27.49 10.89 9.62
N ASP A 185 27.67 12.12 9.07
CA ASP A 185 26.65 13.17 9.12
C ASP A 185 26.29 13.69 7.72
N LYS A 186 27.20 14.44 7.08
CA LYS A 186 26.87 15.12 5.82
C LYS A 186 28.10 15.47 4.99
N ILE A 187 27.88 15.76 3.72
CA ILE A 187 28.83 16.35 2.79
C ILE A 187 28.36 17.76 2.44
N VAL A 188 29.26 18.72 2.50
CA VAL A 188 28.98 20.11 2.10
C VAL A 188 29.93 20.50 0.98
N GLY A 189 29.36 20.89 -0.17
CA GLY A 189 30.15 21.36 -1.33
C GLY A 189 29.76 22.77 -1.78
N LYS A 190 30.73 23.55 -2.26
CA LYS A 190 30.52 24.91 -2.83
C LYS A 190 31.64 25.33 -3.80
N PRO A 191 31.30 25.82 -5.03
CA PRO A 191 30.09 25.46 -5.75
C PRO A 191 30.15 23.98 -6.14
N VAL A 192 29.01 23.41 -6.56
CA VAL A 192 28.94 22.00 -6.99
C VAL A 192 28.40 21.90 -8.40
N ILE A 193 29.07 21.11 -9.22
CA ILE A 193 28.62 20.72 -10.57
C ILE A 193 28.40 19.22 -10.57
N GLY A 194 27.14 18.78 -10.86
CA GLY A 194 26.81 17.38 -11.03
C GLY A 194 26.99 16.94 -12.49
N TYR A 195 27.77 15.89 -12.67
CA TYR A 195 28.02 15.29 -13.98
C TYR A 195 27.28 13.95 -14.09
N VAL A 196 26.69 13.70 -15.25
CA VAL A 196 26.08 12.42 -15.64
C VAL A 196 26.72 11.98 -16.95
N ASN A 197 27.39 10.84 -17.00
CA ASN A 197 28.15 10.37 -18.16
C ASN A 197 28.98 11.48 -18.82
N HIS A 198 29.80 12.18 -18.04
CA HIS A 198 30.68 13.29 -18.46
C HIS A 198 29.97 14.58 -18.90
N PHE A 199 28.62 14.63 -18.90
CA PHE A 199 27.89 15.84 -19.23
C PHE A 199 27.56 16.62 -17.94
N PRO A 200 27.85 17.92 -17.85
CA PRO A 200 27.48 18.75 -16.69
C PRO A 200 25.96 18.97 -16.72
N ALA A 201 25.24 18.21 -15.87
CA ALA A 201 23.78 18.19 -15.84
C ALA A 201 23.18 19.18 -14.84
N PHE A 202 23.89 19.45 -13.73
CA PHE A 202 23.34 20.24 -12.62
C PHE A 202 24.42 21.21 -12.09
N PHE A 203 23.99 22.41 -11.72
CA PHE A 203 24.80 23.39 -11.01
C PHE A 203 24.09 23.83 -9.72
N PHE A 204 24.82 23.79 -8.62
CA PHE A 204 24.35 24.28 -7.32
C PHE A 204 25.41 25.25 -6.76
N PRO A 205 25.03 26.44 -6.29
CA PRO A 205 25.96 27.36 -5.62
C PRO A 205 26.51 26.74 -4.33
N PHE A 206 25.71 25.90 -3.66
CA PHE A 206 26.14 25.02 -2.57
C PHE A 206 25.20 23.83 -2.52
N ILE A 207 25.68 22.71 -1.97
CA ILE A 207 24.85 21.52 -1.71
C ILE A 207 25.21 20.94 -0.33
N ILE A 208 24.22 20.43 0.36
CA ILE A 208 24.39 19.63 1.59
C ILE A 208 23.77 18.26 1.31
N ILE A 209 24.60 17.23 1.28
CA ILE A 209 24.15 15.84 1.08
C ILE A 209 24.26 15.12 2.42
N PRO A 210 23.15 14.75 3.05
CA PRO A 210 23.19 13.93 4.25
C PRO A 210 23.66 12.51 3.89
N ILE A 211 24.66 12.02 4.62
CA ILE A 211 25.18 10.64 4.52
C ILE A 211 24.84 9.82 5.76
N ARG A 212 24.28 10.47 6.76
CA ARG A 212 23.81 9.82 7.98
C ARG A 212 22.72 8.79 7.62
N GLN A 213 22.94 7.55 8.00
CA GLN A 213 21.94 6.52 7.84
C GLN A 213 20.80 6.77 8.82
N GLY A 214 19.55 6.59 8.31
CA GLY A 214 18.34 6.78 9.10
C GLY A 214 17.66 8.12 8.83
N ARG A 215 16.61 8.39 9.56
CA ARG A 215 15.78 9.58 9.42
C ARG A 215 16.43 10.80 10.03
N HIS A 216 16.47 11.92 9.32
CA HIS A 216 17.01 13.18 9.82
C HIS A 216 16.21 14.37 9.28
N PRO A 217 16.09 15.47 10.03
CA PRO A 217 15.36 16.64 9.59
C PRO A 217 16.09 17.36 8.45
N GLY A 218 15.32 17.90 7.51
CA GLY A 218 15.91 18.67 6.40
C GLY A 218 14.89 19.18 5.41
N PHE A 219 15.33 20.08 4.53
CA PHE A 219 14.53 20.53 3.40
C PHE A 219 14.53 19.45 2.32
N LEU A 220 13.35 19.18 1.77
CA LEU A 220 13.19 18.32 0.60
C LEU A 220 13.57 19.09 -0.66
N ILE A 221 14.06 18.39 -1.67
CA ILE A 221 14.37 18.98 -2.97
C ILE A 221 13.05 19.28 -3.68
N PRO A 222 12.76 20.55 -4.00
CA PRO A 222 11.57 20.91 -4.74
C PRO A 222 11.60 20.30 -6.14
N SER A 223 10.46 19.83 -6.62
CA SER A 223 10.32 19.24 -7.94
C SER A 223 9.58 20.16 -8.89
N PRO A 224 10.17 20.49 -10.06
CA PRO A 224 9.47 21.18 -11.14
C PRO A 224 8.49 20.20 -11.81
N ASP A 225 7.33 20.71 -12.15
CA ASP A 225 6.27 19.98 -12.84
C ASP A 225 5.58 20.88 -13.86
N TYR A 226 4.87 20.29 -14.82
CA TYR A 226 4.04 21.02 -15.77
C TYR A 226 2.81 20.22 -16.13
N ASN A 227 1.65 20.81 -15.98
CA ASN A 227 0.40 20.27 -16.49
C ASN A 227 -0.42 21.35 -17.21
N ASN A 228 -1.42 20.97 -17.98
CA ASN A 228 -2.21 21.90 -18.78
C ASN A 228 -3.13 22.81 -17.95
N VAL A 229 -3.47 22.42 -16.72
CA VAL A 229 -4.36 23.17 -15.81
C VAL A 229 -3.58 24.21 -15.01
N ASP A 230 -2.54 23.78 -14.28
CA ASP A 230 -1.77 24.63 -13.38
C ASP A 230 -0.63 25.40 -14.05
N GLY A 231 -0.25 25.02 -15.28
CA GLY A 231 0.92 25.53 -15.96
C GLY A 231 2.23 24.98 -15.39
N PHE A 232 3.23 25.81 -15.22
CA PHE A 232 4.46 25.43 -14.53
C PHE A 232 4.23 25.40 -13.02
N VAL A 233 4.68 24.33 -12.37
CA VAL A 233 4.48 24.10 -10.94
C VAL A 233 5.82 23.82 -10.27
N ILE A 234 6.05 24.43 -9.13
CA ILE A 234 7.11 24.03 -8.21
C ILE A 234 6.44 23.34 -7.03
N ARG A 235 6.63 22.03 -6.94
CA ARG A 235 6.04 21.22 -5.87
C ARG A 235 7.05 20.95 -4.77
N ASN A 236 6.53 20.69 -3.59
CA ASN A 236 7.30 20.15 -2.47
C ASN A 236 8.44 21.08 -1.99
N LEU A 237 8.20 22.40 -1.95
CA LEU A 237 9.02 23.28 -1.12
C LEU A 237 8.76 22.91 0.35
N ALA A 238 9.35 21.83 0.83
CA ALA A 238 8.92 21.18 2.06
C ALA A 238 10.07 20.97 3.03
N PHE A 239 9.71 20.94 4.32
CA PHE A 239 10.60 20.60 5.42
C PHE A 239 10.14 19.29 6.04
N TYR A 240 11.04 18.30 6.08
CA TYR A 240 10.83 17.00 6.71
C TYR A 240 11.38 17.01 8.12
N TYR A 241 10.60 16.55 9.09
CA TYR A 241 10.99 16.43 10.48
C TYR A 241 10.59 15.07 11.04
N PRO A 242 11.55 14.16 11.30
CA PRO A 242 11.27 12.89 11.98
C PRO A 242 11.23 13.10 13.49
N TYR A 243 10.21 12.59 14.13
CA TYR A 243 10.10 12.57 15.59
C TYR A 243 10.40 11.17 16.10
N ARG A 244 11.63 10.98 16.57
CA ARG A 244 12.15 9.67 17.01
C ARG A 244 11.90 8.61 15.92
N ASP A 245 11.59 7.37 16.32
CA ASP A 245 11.29 6.27 15.40
C ASP A 245 9.77 6.09 15.17
N TYR A 246 8.95 7.01 15.65
CA TYR A 246 7.50 6.83 15.70
C TYR A 246 6.74 7.65 14.69
N ALA A 247 7.22 8.82 14.29
CA ALA A 247 6.46 9.69 13.42
C ALA A 247 7.35 10.50 12.48
N ASP A 248 6.80 10.81 11.31
CA ASP A 248 7.36 11.70 10.30
C ASP A 248 6.41 12.84 10.06
N PHE A 249 6.94 14.04 9.92
CA PHE A 249 6.19 15.24 9.59
C PHE A 249 6.79 15.90 8.36
N VAL A 250 5.94 16.25 7.42
CA VAL A 250 6.30 17.06 6.25
C VAL A 250 5.40 18.28 6.22
N LEU A 251 5.99 19.46 6.20
CA LEU A 251 5.29 20.70 5.94
C LEU A 251 5.75 21.23 4.59
N GLY A 252 4.84 21.27 3.60
CA GLY A 252 5.16 21.57 2.22
C GLY A 252 4.30 22.69 1.64
N PHE A 253 4.84 23.26 0.57
CA PHE A 253 4.22 24.36 -0.16
C PHE A 253 4.44 24.18 -1.65
N ASP A 254 3.37 24.23 -2.44
CA ASP A 254 3.37 24.13 -3.90
C ASP A 254 2.99 25.48 -4.50
N ILE A 255 3.70 25.89 -5.54
CA ILE A 255 3.43 27.14 -6.29
C ILE A 255 3.03 26.76 -7.71
N MET A 256 1.88 27.23 -8.15
CA MET A 256 1.31 26.96 -9.46
C MET A 256 1.21 28.28 -10.26
N GLU A 257 1.72 28.26 -11.49
CA GLU A 257 1.78 29.46 -12.33
C GLU A 257 0.42 30.10 -12.61
N LYS A 258 -0.60 29.25 -12.92
CA LYS A 258 -1.91 29.72 -13.36
C LYS A 258 -2.95 29.69 -12.25
N THR A 259 -2.85 28.77 -11.31
CA THR A 259 -3.94 28.45 -10.37
C THR A 259 -3.66 28.85 -8.93
N GLY A 260 -2.48 29.40 -8.58
CA GLY A 260 -2.19 29.95 -7.26
C GLY A 260 -1.21 29.13 -6.44
N TRP A 261 -1.58 28.73 -5.20
CA TRP A 261 -0.67 28.00 -4.31
C TRP A 261 -1.42 27.02 -3.42
N LYS A 262 -0.70 26.00 -2.96
CA LYS A 262 -1.21 24.97 -2.04
C LYS A 262 -0.21 24.73 -0.92
N GLY A 263 -0.65 24.85 0.32
CA GLY A 263 0.08 24.39 1.50
C GLY A 263 -0.39 23.01 1.90
N HIS A 264 0.51 22.11 2.31
CA HIS A 264 0.14 20.79 2.79
C HIS A 264 0.96 20.40 4.02
N PHE A 265 0.35 19.59 4.85
CA PHE A 265 0.97 18.96 6.00
C PHE A 265 0.69 17.47 5.96
N ASP A 266 1.75 16.68 5.95
CA ASP A 266 1.68 15.23 5.89
C ASP A 266 2.36 14.64 7.13
N THR A 267 1.76 13.62 7.69
CA THR A 267 2.37 12.85 8.78
C THR A 267 2.05 11.38 8.65
N GLU A 268 3.07 10.57 8.88
CA GLU A 268 2.94 9.14 9.06
C GLU A 268 3.48 8.77 10.43
N TYR A 269 2.78 7.90 11.13
CA TYR A 269 3.21 7.47 12.47
C TYR A 269 2.93 5.99 12.68
N LEU A 270 3.86 5.35 13.35
CA LEU A 270 3.81 3.92 13.65
C LEU A 270 4.50 3.63 14.99
N LYS A 271 3.78 2.99 15.88
CA LYS A 271 4.36 2.34 17.06
C LYS A 271 3.94 0.88 17.05
N ARG A 272 4.89 0.00 16.87
CA ARG A 272 4.66 -1.44 16.74
C ARG A 272 3.81 -1.96 17.90
N TYR A 273 2.74 -2.72 17.59
CA TYR A 273 1.77 -3.29 18.55
C TYR A 273 0.99 -2.25 19.38
N ALA A 274 0.92 -1.01 18.95
CA ALA A 274 0.16 0.01 19.68
C ALA A 274 -0.73 0.83 18.74
N PHE A 275 -0.13 1.50 17.74
CA PHE A 275 -0.90 2.32 16.81
C PHE A 275 -0.12 2.55 15.51
N SER A 276 -0.87 2.82 14.46
CA SER A 276 -0.36 3.27 13.18
C SER A 276 -1.34 4.19 12.50
N GLY A 277 -0.85 5.03 11.63
CA GLY A 277 -1.73 5.89 10.85
C GLY A 277 -0.97 6.88 9.98
N SER A 278 -1.77 7.60 9.20
CA SER A 278 -1.32 8.73 8.41
C SER A 278 -2.34 9.85 8.46
N PHE A 279 -1.90 11.08 8.32
CA PHE A 279 -2.77 12.24 8.23
C PHE A 279 -2.20 13.24 7.25
N ASN A 280 -3.03 13.70 6.33
CA ASN A 280 -2.74 14.72 5.35
C ASN A 280 -3.75 15.85 5.49
N ALA A 281 -3.27 17.08 5.56
CA ALA A 281 -4.07 18.28 5.52
C ALA A 281 -3.56 19.18 4.41
N ALA A 282 -4.43 19.68 3.56
CA ALA A 282 -4.07 20.62 2.52
C ALA A 282 -5.01 21.83 2.52
N TYR A 283 -4.44 22.98 2.20
CA TYR A 283 -5.16 24.22 1.97
C TYR A 283 -4.66 24.83 0.65
N GLN A 284 -5.57 25.12 -0.25
CA GLN A 284 -5.29 25.64 -1.57
C GLN A 284 -5.99 26.98 -1.77
N HIS A 285 -5.21 27.98 -2.17
CA HIS A 285 -5.71 29.27 -2.65
C HIS A 285 -5.66 29.24 -4.17
N SER A 286 -6.83 29.13 -4.79
CA SER A 286 -6.95 29.06 -6.25
C SER A 286 -7.39 30.37 -6.84
N ILE A 287 -6.75 30.79 -7.93
CA ILE A 287 -7.01 32.03 -8.67
C ILE A 287 -7.48 31.65 -10.07
N ASN A 288 -8.66 32.08 -10.46
CA ASN A 288 -9.18 32.01 -11.83
C ASN A 288 -9.30 33.43 -12.39
N GLU A 289 -9.50 33.57 -13.71
CA GLU A 289 -9.68 34.88 -14.38
C GLU A 289 -10.77 35.76 -13.73
N TYR A 290 -11.76 35.19 -13.07
CA TYR A 290 -12.95 35.90 -12.54
C TYR A 290 -13.13 35.83 -11.03
N SER A 291 -12.41 34.97 -10.34
CA SER A 291 -12.63 34.71 -8.90
C SER A 291 -11.47 34.03 -8.21
N THR A 292 -11.44 34.18 -6.89
CA THR A 292 -10.52 33.45 -6.02
C THR A 292 -11.31 32.50 -5.14
N PHE A 293 -10.75 31.33 -4.87
CA PHE A 293 -11.36 30.29 -4.04
C PHE A 293 -10.36 29.77 -3.01
N ASP A 294 -10.86 29.54 -1.83
CA ASP A 294 -10.12 28.89 -0.75
C ASP A 294 -10.73 27.52 -0.49
N ASP A 295 -9.98 26.49 -0.79
CA ASP A 295 -10.39 25.11 -0.60
C ASP A 295 -9.44 24.39 0.37
N TRP A 296 -9.97 23.43 1.11
CA TRP A 296 -9.17 22.61 2.03
C TRP A 296 -9.58 21.15 1.97
N SER A 297 -8.65 20.27 2.29
CA SER A 297 -8.89 18.84 2.44
C SER A 297 -8.20 18.30 3.70
N LEU A 298 -8.85 17.31 4.32
CA LEU A 298 -8.33 16.56 5.45
C LEU A 298 -8.53 15.08 5.16
N GLN A 299 -7.46 14.33 5.13
CA GLN A 299 -7.47 12.89 4.90
C GLN A 299 -6.60 12.21 5.95
N GLY A 300 -7.00 11.02 6.38
CA GLY A 300 -6.18 10.28 7.31
C GLY A 300 -6.78 8.94 7.67
N ASN A 301 -5.91 8.08 8.15
CA ASN A 301 -6.29 6.82 8.75
C ASN A 301 -5.57 6.66 10.08
N HIS A 302 -6.22 6.02 11.02
CA HIS A 302 -5.65 5.69 12.32
C HIS A 302 -6.15 4.31 12.73
N HIS A 303 -5.22 3.47 13.15
CA HIS A 303 -5.50 2.20 13.78
C HIS A 303 -4.78 2.13 15.12
N GLN A 304 -5.48 1.74 16.16
CA GLN A 304 -4.90 1.59 17.50
C GLN A 304 -5.35 0.28 18.14
N ASP A 305 -4.38 -0.52 18.53
CA ASP A 305 -4.60 -1.67 19.41
C ASP A 305 -4.77 -1.18 20.83
N LEU A 306 -5.88 -1.57 21.45
CA LEU A 306 -6.21 -1.23 22.81
C LEU A 306 -6.17 -2.48 23.70
N PRO A 307 -6.12 -2.34 25.04
CA PRO A 307 -6.18 -3.49 25.95
C PRO A 307 -7.38 -4.40 25.68
N GLU A 308 -7.27 -5.66 26.10
CA GLU A 308 -8.30 -6.69 25.97
C GLU A 308 -8.69 -7.00 24.50
N LYS A 309 -7.73 -6.87 23.57
CA LYS A 309 -7.93 -7.09 22.12
C LYS A 309 -8.98 -6.15 21.49
N SER A 310 -9.24 -5.01 22.11
CA SER A 310 -10.06 -3.98 21.50
C SER A 310 -9.25 -3.16 20.49
N SER A 311 -9.91 -2.58 19.52
CA SER A 311 -9.29 -1.69 18.52
C SER A 311 -10.10 -0.42 18.32
N LEU A 312 -9.39 0.64 17.97
CA LEU A 312 -9.95 1.89 17.48
C LEU A 312 -9.45 2.13 16.06
N ASP A 313 -10.37 2.25 15.13
CA ASP A 313 -10.10 2.53 13.74
C ASP A 313 -10.77 3.84 13.34
N ALA A 314 -10.01 4.74 12.72
CA ALA A 314 -10.56 5.97 12.17
C ALA A 314 -10.10 6.16 10.72
N ASN A 315 -11.03 6.57 9.89
CA ASN A 315 -10.78 7.00 8.52
C ASN A 315 -11.41 8.38 8.33
N ILE A 316 -10.59 9.36 8.04
CA ILE A 316 -10.99 10.76 7.89
C ILE A 316 -10.84 11.14 6.42
N ASN A 317 -11.91 11.64 5.83
CA ASN A 317 -11.90 12.10 4.45
C ASN A 317 -12.91 13.24 4.27
N PHE A 318 -12.43 14.47 4.40
CA PHE A 318 -13.20 15.70 4.28
C PHE A 318 -12.60 16.64 3.26
N VAL A 319 -13.44 17.29 2.49
CA VAL A 319 -13.05 18.41 1.63
C VAL A 319 -14.06 19.55 1.73
N SER A 320 -13.58 20.76 1.55
CA SER A 320 -14.47 21.93 1.42
C SER A 320 -15.20 21.95 0.08
N ASN A 321 -14.51 21.54 -0.98
CA ASN A 321 -15.03 21.48 -2.34
C ASN A 321 -14.23 20.48 -3.18
N LYS A 322 -14.86 19.86 -4.18
CA LYS A 322 -14.23 18.92 -5.12
C LYS A 322 -13.09 19.53 -5.92
N ARG A 323 -13.09 20.86 -6.14
CA ARG A 323 -12.05 21.57 -6.92
C ARG A 323 -10.63 21.31 -6.47
N ILE A 324 -10.40 21.12 -5.16
CA ILE A 324 -9.05 20.84 -4.62
C ILE A 324 -8.42 19.58 -5.20
N TRP A 325 -9.23 18.69 -5.78
CA TRP A 325 -8.80 17.42 -6.37
C TRP A 325 -8.91 17.36 -7.90
N GLU A 326 -9.40 18.42 -8.55
CA GLU A 326 -9.54 18.45 -10.02
C GLU A 326 -8.18 18.31 -10.72
N SER A 327 -7.12 18.89 -10.16
CA SER A 327 -5.75 18.76 -10.65
C SER A 327 -4.95 17.63 -9.96
N SER A 328 -5.61 16.76 -9.18
CA SER A 328 -4.94 15.63 -8.53
C SER A 328 -4.49 14.60 -9.56
N SER A 329 -3.25 14.14 -9.41
CA SER A 329 -2.73 12.99 -10.18
C SER A 329 -3.38 11.66 -9.75
N ASP A 330 -4.03 11.62 -8.59
CA ASP A 330 -4.81 10.48 -8.12
C ASP A 330 -6.18 10.45 -8.79
N VAL A 331 -6.38 9.42 -9.64
CA VAL A 331 -7.63 9.20 -10.39
C VAL A 331 -8.83 9.05 -9.48
N ASP A 332 -8.66 8.29 -8.40
CA ASP A 332 -9.75 7.96 -7.50
C ASP A 332 -10.21 9.21 -6.74
N GLN A 333 -9.27 10.09 -6.37
CA GLN A 333 -9.60 11.41 -5.80
C GLN A 333 -10.32 12.31 -6.79
N SER A 334 -9.79 12.43 -8.01
CA SER A 334 -10.37 13.31 -9.04
C SER A 334 -11.78 12.88 -9.49
N LEU A 335 -12.07 11.59 -9.44
CA LEU A 335 -13.36 11.00 -9.78
C LEU A 335 -14.31 10.84 -8.59
N ALA A 336 -13.86 11.12 -7.38
CA ALA A 336 -14.66 10.95 -6.18
C ALA A 336 -15.91 11.84 -6.22
N GLN A 337 -17.08 11.21 -6.09
CA GLN A 337 -18.37 11.87 -6.00
C GLN A 337 -18.89 11.88 -4.57
N ARG A 338 -18.48 10.90 -3.79
CA ARG A 338 -18.93 10.69 -2.42
C ARG A 338 -17.75 10.36 -1.51
N LEU A 339 -17.66 11.04 -0.39
CA LEU A 339 -16.65 10.82 0.64
C LEU A 339 -17.27 10.20 1.86
N THR A 340 -16.52 9.31 2.49
CA THR A 340 -16.94 8.66 3.73
C THR A 340 -15.83 8.80 4.77
N SER A 341 -16.19 9.31 5.94
CA SER A 341 -15.35 9.33 7.13
C SER A 341 -15.97 8.42 8.19
N SER A 342 -15.16 7.70 8.92
CA SER A 342 -15.65 6.79 9.96
C SER A 342 -14.69 6.74 11.14
N VAL A 343 -15.27 6.57 12.33
CA VAL A 343 -14.54 6.18 13.53
C VAL A 343 -15.25 4.97 14.09
N SER A 344 -14.54 3.89 14.36
CA SER A 344 -15.09 2.67 14.90
C SER A 344 -14.25 2.13 16.05
N TYR A 345 -14.89 1.79 17.13
CA TYR A 345 -14.32 1.10 18.27
C TYR A 345 -14.89 -0.32 18.30
N SER A 346 -14.02 -1.31 18.34
CA SER A 346 -14.39 -2.72 18.42
C SER A 346 -13.83 -3.33 19.70
N LYS A 347 -14.70 -4.02 20.47
CA LYS A 347 -14.27 -4.71 21.69
C LYS A 347 -14.84 -6.12 21.72
N PRO A 348 -14.00 -7.16 21.79
CA PRO A 348 -14.46 -8.52 22.09
C PRO A 348 -14.84 -8.61 23.58
N ILE A 349 -15.98 -9.20 23.87
CA ILE A 349 -16.47 -9.48 25.22
C ILE A 349 -16.74 -10.97 25.31
N GLY A 350 -15.76 -11.73 25.80
CA GLY A 350 -15.77 -13.17 25.69
C GLY A 350 -15.75 -13.62 24.23
N SER A 351 -16.80 -14.32 23.79
CA SER A 351 -17.00 -14.70 22.37
C SER A 351 -17.90 -13.72 21.60
N SER A 352 -18.38 -12.66 22.24
CA SER A 352 -19.26 -11.64 21.67
C SER A 352 -18.48 -10.39 21.27
N TYR A 353 -19.08 -9.50 20.48
CA TYR A 353 -18.46 -8.28 20.00
C TYR A 353 -19.33 -7.06 20.23
N LEU A 354 -18.72 -6.03 20.77
CA LEU A 354 -19.27 -4.68 20.79
C LEU A 354 -18.57 -3.83 19.74
N ASN A 355 -19.33 -3.24 18.83
CA ASN A 355 -18.85 -2.21 17.93
C ASN A 355 -19.60 -0.92 18.21
N ALA A 356 -18.90 0.18 18.31
CA ALA A 356 -19.47 1.52 18.45
C ALA A 356 -18.71 2.49 17.57
N GLY A 357 -19.41 3.43 16.92
CA GLY A 357 -18.71 4.31 16.00
C GLY A 357 -19.57 5.44 15.49
N SER A 358 -19.01 6.12 14.50
CA SER A 358 -19.65 7.19 13.75
C SER A 358 -19.30 7.05 12.28
N TYR A 359 -20.26 7.35 11.43
CA TYR A 359 -20.10 7.37 9.97
C TYR A 359 -20.59 8.73 9.46
N PHE A 360 -19.73 9.39 8.72
CA PHE A 360 -20.09 10.63 8.04
C PHE A 360 -19.89 10.43 6.54
N THR A 361 -20.89 10.83 5.75
CA THR A 361 -20.84 10.77 4.30
C THR A 361 -21.15 12.15 3.73
N GLN A 362 -20.32 12.59 2.79
CA GLN A 362 -20.47 13.83 2.04
C GLN A 362 -20.64 13.51 0.56
N ASP A 363 -21.73 13.97 -0.06
CA ASP A 363 -21.94 13.90 -1.51
C ASP A 363 -21.50 15.25 -2.11
N LEU A 364 -20.49 15.20 -2.97
CA LEU A 364 -19.85 16.39 -3.55
C LEU A 364 -20.56 16.93 -4.79
N ILE A 365 -21.55 16.19 -5.33
CA ILE A 365 -22.34 16.59 -6.50
C ILE A 365 -23.63 17.24 -6.05
N ASN A 366 -24.31 16.62 -5.08
CA ASN A 366 -25.64 17.04 -4.63
C ASN A 366 -25.58 17.96 -3.40
N ASP A 367 -24.36 18.27 -2.91
CA ASP A 367 -24.13 19.07 -1.68
C ASP A 367 -24.92 18.54 -0.46
N THR A 368 -25.03 17.20 -0.35
CA THR A 368 -25.72 16.55 0.75
C THR A 368 -24.75 15.89 1.71
N ALA A 369 -25.11 15.85 3.00
CA ALA A 369 -24.32 15.18 4.01
C ALA A 369 -25.17 14.31 4.92
N SER A 370 -24.63 13.21 5.41
CA SER A 370 -25.27 12.38 6.44
C SER A 370 -24.27 11.98 7.52
N LEU A 371 -24.75 11.98 8.75
CA LEU A 371 -23.98 11.60 9.94
C LEU A 371 -24.74 10.54 10.73
N SER A 372 -24.13 9.37 10.92
CA SER A 372 -24.59 8.36 11.87
C SER A 372 -23.75 8.44 13.13
N LEU A 373 -24.33 8.96 14.24
CA LEU A 373 -23.67 9.12 15.54
C LEU A 373 -24.73 9.28 16.68
N PRO A 374 -24.76 8.38 17.67
CA PRO A 374 -23.99 7.16 17.77
C PRO A 374 -24.47 6.06 16.80
N SER A 375 -23.56 5.22 16.36
CA SER A 375 -23.87 3.93 15.74
C SER A 375 -23.20 2.85 16.59
N ALA A 376 -24.00 2.00 17.21
CA ALA A 376 -23.49 0.92 18.07
C ALA A 376 -24.17 -0.41 17.74
N SER A 377 -23.40 -1.47 17.82
CA SER A 377 -23.94 -2.83 17.67
C SER A 377 -23.29 -3.79 18.64
N PHE A 378 -24.09 -4.65 19.17
CA PHE A 378 -23.63 -5.75 20.01
C PHE A 378 -24.05 -7.10 19.40
N PHE A 379 -23.05 -7.91 19.08
CA PHE A 379 -23.23 -9.23 18.51
C PHE A 379 -22.95 -10.29 19.56
N PHE A 380 -23.97 -10.99 19.98
CA PHE A 380 -23.77 -12.19 20.79
C PHE A 380 -23.26 -13.33 19.90
N ALA A 381 -22.29 -14.07 20.42
CA ALA A 381 -21.79 -15.24 19.71
C ALA A 381 -22.91 -16.24 19.42
N ASN A 382 -22.84 -16.85 18.25
CA ASN A 382 -23.72 -17.96 17.92
C ASN A 382 -23.36 -19.16 18.78
N ARG A 383 -24.28 -19.58 19.67
CA ARG A 383 -24.04 -20.65 20.68
C ARG A 383 -25.12 -21.71 20.63
N PRO A 384 -24.78 -22.93 21.02
CA PRO A 384 -25.77 -23.99 21.20
C PRO A 384 -26.84 -23.62 22.23
N VAL A 385 -28.09 -23.93 21.92
CA VAL A 385 -29.22 -23.70 22.83
C VAL A 385 -29.05 -24.52 24.14
N SER A 386 -28.34 -25.63 24.11
CA SER A 386 -28.01 -26.42 25.31
C SER A 386 -27.25 -25.62 26.36
N GLU A 387 -26.45 -24.60 25.98
CA GLU A 387 -25.76 -23.71 26.94
C GLU A 387 -26.75 -22.84 27.72
N LEU A 388 -27.84 -22.39 27.11
CA LEU A 388 -28.87 -21.57 27.80
C LEU A 388 -29.54 -22.31 28.93
N PHE A 389 -29.73 -23.61 28.78
CA PHE A 389 -30.40 -24.49 29.76
C PHE A 389 -29.42 -25.30 30.61
N ASN A 390 -28.10 -25.06 30.43
CA ASN A 390 -27.04 -25.78 31.13
C ASN A 390 -27.16 -27.33 31.01
N VAL A 391 -27.54 -27.78 29.82
CA VAL A 391 -27.74 -29.19 29.49
C VAL A 391 -26.50 -29.73 28.77
N SER A 392 -26.25 -31.03 28.92
CA SER A 392 -25.10 -31.71 28.28
C SER A 392 -24.99 -31.40 26.77
N SER A 393 -23.75 -31.28 26.29
CA SER A 393 -23.43 -31.07 24.86
C SER A 393 -23.86 -32.24 23.96
N GLU A 394 -24.15 -33.40 24.51
CA GLU A 394 -24.71 -34.54 23.78
C GLU A 394 -26.24 -34.50 23.59
N SER A 395 -26.91 -33.52 24.21
CA SER A 395 -28.34 -33.29 24.02
C SER A 395 -28.69 -32.90 22.59
N TRP A 396 -29.85 -33.32 22.11
CA TRP A 396 -30.40 -32.85 20.82
C TRP A 396 -30.50 -31.33 20.70
N LEU A 397 -30.58 -30.62 21.84
CA LEU A 397 -30.58 -29.15 21.90
C LEU A 397 -29.26 -28.52 21.43
N SER A 398 -28.16 -29.27 21.42
CA SER A 398 -26.85 -28.81 20.95
C SER A 398 -26.81 -28.59 19.44
N ASN A 399 -27.73 -29.22 18.69
CA ASN A 399 -27.86 -29.00 17.24
C ASN A 399 -28.56 -27.71 16.89
N PHE A 400 -29.16 -27.02 17.86
CA PHE A 400 -29.79 -25.73 17.72
C PHE A 400 -28.84 -24.65 18.21
N ASN A 401 -28.59 -23.64 17.38
CA ASN A 401 -27.81 -22.51 17.74
C ASN A 401 -28.69 -21.26 17.80
N TYR A 402 -28.52 -20.45 18.83
CA TYR A 402 -29.16 -19.15 18.93
C TYR A 402 -28.18 -18.02 18.62
N ARG A 403 -28.70 -16.94 18.07
CA ARG A 403 -28.02 -15.68 17.82
C ARG A 403 -28.88 -14.51 18.27
N TYR A 404 -28.24 -13.50 18.78
CA TYR A 404 -28.92 -12.28 19.16
C TYR A 404 -28.04 -11.07 18.89
N ASN A 405 -28.55 -10.06 18.18
CA ASN A 405 -27.82 -8.88 17.83
C ASN A 405 -28.69 -7.67 18.15
N ILE A 406 -28.06 -6.64 18.70
CA ILE A 406 -28.67 -5.34 18.96
C ILE A 406 -27.94 -4.29 18.17
N TYR A 407 -28.70 -3.39 17.53
CA TYR A 407 -28.21 -2.23 16.83
C TYR A 407 -28.87 -0.99 17.42
N LEU A 408 -28.11 0.02 17.68
CA LEU A 408 -28.52 1.35 18.10
C LEU A 408 -27.93 2.34 17.15
N GLU A 409 -28.74 3.20 16.57
CA GLU A 409 -28.25 4.16 15.59
C GLU A 409 -29.10 5.44 15.62
N HIS A 410 -28.40 6.55 15.57
CA HIS A 410 -28.96 7.85 15.24
C HIS A 410 -28.34 8.31 13.94
N THR A 411 -29.17 8.73 12.99
CA THR A 411 -28.74 9.23 11.68
C THR A 411 -29.38 10.59 11.42
N GLY A 412 -28.51 11.58 11.12
CA GLY A 412 -28.95 12.88 10.61
C GLY A 412 -28.55 13.02 9.14
N SER A 413 -29.41 13.59 8.30
CA SER A 413 -29.12 13.89 6.90
C SER A 413 -29.48 15.32 6.58
N LEU A 414 -28.64 15.98 5.78
CA LEU A 414 -28.77 17.37 5.39
C LEU A 414 -28.71 17.53 3.89
N ARG A 415 -29.51 18.44 3.36
CA ARG A 415 -29.52 18.83 1.95
C ARG A 415 -29.10 20.29 1.78
N GLU A 416 -28.09 20.70 2.52
CA GLU A 416 -27.63 22.08 2.56
C GLU A 416 -26.10 22.13 2.61
N LYS A 417 -25.51 23.11 1.94
CA LYS A 417 -24.06 23.26 1.82
C LYS A 417 -23.40 23.78 3.11
N ASN A 418 -24.11 24.60 3.86
CA ASN A 418 -23.61 25.23 5.09
C ASN A 418 -24.32 24.66 6.29
N TYR A 419 -23.76 23.70 6.95
CA TYR A 419 -24.31 23.02 8.10
C TYR A 419 -23.40 23.10 9.31
N SER A 420 -23.99 23.00 10.50
CA SER A 420 -23.32 22.80 11.77
C SER A 420 -23.53 21.36 12.27
N LEU A 421 -22.72 20.90 13.19
CA LEU A 421 -22.91 19.56 13.78
C LEU A 421 -24.27 19.43 14.50
N GLY A 422 -24.82 20.53 15.01
CA GLY A 422 -26.13 20.55 15.66
C GLY A 422 -27.27 20.18 14.71
N ASP A 423 -27.16 20.57 13.46
CA ASP A 423 -28.21 20.36 12.46
C ASP A 423 -28.47 18.88 12.18
N PHE A 424 -27.53 17.99 12.49
CA PHE A 424 -27.72 16.55 12.39
C PHE A 424 -28.53 15.93 13.52
N PHE A 425 -28.77 16.67 14.62
CA PHE A 425 -29.40 16.10 15.83
C PHE A 425 -30.73 16.72 16.21
N TRP A 426 -30.96 18.00 15.93
CA TRP A 426 -32.06 18.72 16.58
C TRP A 426 -33.01 19.44 15.65
N ASP A 427 -32.56 19.90 14.49
CA ASP A 427 -33.36 20.73 13.60
C ASP A 427 -33.97 19.95 12.46
N ASN A 428 -35.30 20.07 12.30
CA ASN A 428 -36.03 19.55 11.15
C ASN A 428 -36.64 20.77 10.42
N THR A 429 -35.88 21.36 9.53
CA THR A 429 -36.31 22.54 8.76
C THR A 429 -36.93 22.09 7.46
N ILE A 430 -38.14 22.61 7.15
CA ILE A 430 -38.80 22.35 5.86
C ILE A 430 -38.08 23.17 4.79
N ASP A 431 -37.87 22.57 3.64
CA ASP A 431 -37.29 23.24 2.48
C ASP A 431 -38.17 24.45 2.08
N PRO A 432 -37.68 25.68 2.15
CA PRO A 432 -38.48 26.85 1.80
C PRO A 432 -38.84 26.91 0.30
N GLU A 433 -38.19 26.14 -0.55
CA GLU A 433 -38.50 26.01 -1.98
C GLU A 433 -39.58 24.95 -2.24
N ASP A 434 -39.88 24.10 -1.27
CA ASP A 434 -40.91 23.07 -1.38
C ASP A 434 -42.28 23.59 -0.99
N THR A 435 -43.10 23.98 -1.98
CA THR A 435 -44.48 24.44 -1.81
C THR A 435 -45.41 23.35 -1.26
N THR A 436 -44.99 22.08 -1.24
CA THR A 436 -45.79 20.97 -0.71
C THR A 436 -45.58 20.74 0.78
N GLY A 437 -44.51 21.32 1.37
CA GLY A 437 -44.19 21.22 2.78
C GLY A 437 -43.74 19.82 3.21
N VAL A 438 -43.29 18.98 2.27
CA VAL A 438 -42.92 17.57 2.52
C VAL A 438 -41.42 17.37 2.53
N THR A 439 -40.66 18.20 1.78
CA THR A 439 -39.21 18.07 1.69
C THR A 439 -38.55 18.76 2.88
N MET A 440 -37.74 18.04 3.62
CA MET A 440 -36.97 18.55 4.76
C MET A 440 -35.55 18.85 4.32
N LEU A 441 -34.99 20.00 4.74
CA LEU A 441 -33.57 20.32 4.56
C LEU A 441 -32.70 19.46 5.45
N ASN A 442 -33.14 19.23 6.69
CA ASN A 442 -32.50 18.35 7.63
C ASN A 442 -33.49 17.34 8.21
N GLU A 443 -33.07 16.09 8.29
CA GLU A 443 -33.87 14.99 8.79
C GLU A 443 -33.02 14.13 9.71
N HIS A 444 -33.49 13.88 10.94
CA HIS A 444 -32.82 12.98 11.86
C HIS A 444 -33.73 11.87 12.35
N HIS A 445 -33.15 10.72 12.62
CA HIS A 445 -33.85 9.55 13.12
C HIS A 445 -33.00 8.82 14.17
N PHE A 446 -33.67 8.34 15.20
CA PHE A 446 -33.06 7.47 16.20
C PHE A 446 -33.81 6.16 16.29
N GLY A 447 -33.05 5.05 16.39
CA GLY A 447 -33.70 3.75 16.53
C GLY A 447 -32.82 2.69 17.18
N ILE A 448 -33.50 1.63 17.61
CA ILE A 448 -32.90 0.41 18.15
C ILE A 448 -33.53 -0.75 17.39
N LYS A 449 -32.68 -1.63 16.86
CA LYS A 449 -33.13 -2.88 16.20
C LYS A 449 -32.53 -4.07 16.91
N GLN A 450 -33.37 -5.08 17.12
CA GLN A 450 -32.99 -6.34 17.72
C GLN A 450 -33.27 -7.46 16.73
N ASN A 451 -32.30 -8.33 16.52
CA ASN A 451 -32.45 -9.53 15.73
C ASN A 451 -32.19 -10.75 16.60
N ALA A 452 -33.16 -11.60 16.72
CA ALA A 452 -33.04 -12.88 17.37
C ALA A 452 -33.21 -14.00 16.32
N GLY A 453 -32.40 -15.02 16.39
CA GLY A 453 -32.51 -16.14 15.45
C GLY A 453 -32.16 -17.47 16.11
N ILE A 454 -32.83 -18.54 15.66
CA ILE A 454 -32.50 -19.92 16.01
C ILE A 454 -32.23 -20.66 14.70
N SER A 455 -31.11 -21.33 14.64
CA SER A 455 -30.71 -22.17 13.50
C SER A 455 -30.45 -23.59 13.93
N HIS A 456 -30.88 -24.52 13.13
CA HIS A 456 -30.63 -25.95 13.30
C HIS A 456 -29.97 -26.49 12.03
N SER A 457 -28.96 -27.33 12.19
CA SER A 457 -28.35 -28.07 11.08
C SER A 457 -28.08 -29.49 11.51
N SER A 458 -28.61 -30.44 10.76
CA SER A 458 -28.40 -31.86 11.00
C SER A 458 -28.07 -32.58 9.70
N ASN A 459 -27.26 -33.62 9.82
CA ASN A 459 -26.93 -34.49 8.72
C ASN A 459 -27.74 -35.82 8.88
N LEU A 460 -28.81 -35.94 8.09
CA LEU A 460 -29.67 -37.08 8.08
C LEU A 460 -29.09 -38.15 7.16
N PHE A 461 -29.15 -39.41 7.62
CA PHE A 461 -28.67 -40.56 6.85
C PHE A 461 -27.21 -40.49 6.37
N GLY A 462 -26.42 -39.56 6.93
CA GLY A 462 -25.01 -39.36 6.54
C GLY A 462 -24.77 -38.59 5.20
N TRP A 463 -25.82 -38.34 4.42
CA TRP A 463 -25.70 -37.71 3.10
C TRP A 463 -26.63 -36.51 2.85
N LEU A 464 -27.68 -36.38 3.66
CA LEU A 464 -28.73 -35.36 3.52
C LEU A 464 -28.56 -34.30 4.61
N THR A 465 -28.19 -33.08 4.26
CA THR A 465 -28.12 -31.96 5.21
C THR A 465 -29.48 -31.26 5.26
N LEU A 466 -30.07 -31.20 6.44
CA LEU A 466 -31.28 -30.42 6.74
C LEU A 466 -30.88 -29.18 7.53
N GLY A 467 -31.18 -28.00 6.99
CA GLY A 467 -31.03 -26.71 7.65
C GLY A 467 -32.39 -26.11 7.96
N GLN A 468 -32.56 -25.56 9.15
CA GLN A 468 -33.78 -24.84 9.56
C GLN A 468 -33.37 -23.54 10.25
N ASN A 469 -34.07 -22.44 9.94
CA ASN A 469 -33.80 -21.14 10.53
C ASN A 469 -35.11 -20.45 10.87
N PHE A 470 -35.12 -19.80 12.01
CA PHE A 470 -36.18 -18.90 12.44
C PHE A 470 -35.53 -17.59 12.84
N ASP A 471 -35.97 -16.50 12.25
CA ASP A 471 -35.47 -15.17 12.48
C ASP A 471 -36.61 -14.25 12.91
N TYR A 472 -36.37 -13.49 13.98
CA TYR A 472 -37.26 -12.46 14.48
C TYR A 472 -36.51 -11.14 14.55
N THR A 473 -37.11 -10.10 13.99
CA THR A 473 -36.57 -8.74 14.00
C THR A 473 -37.59 -7.81 14.66
N GLU A 474 -37.13 -6.99 15.57
CA GLU A 474 -37.91 -5.92 16.16
C GLU A 474 -37.15 -4.61 16.07
N ALA A 475 -37.83 -3.54 15.69
CA ALA A 475 -37.25 -2.19 15.63
C ALA A 475 -38.11 -1.18 16.39
N TRP A 476 -37.47 -0.34 17.16
CA TRP A 476 -38.04 0.78 17.84
C TRP A 476 -37.42 2.06 17.27
N MET A 477 -38.28 3.04 16.97
CA MET A 477 -37.86 4.28 16.30
C MET A 477 -38.48 5.47 17.03
N ASP A 478 -37.86 6.62 16.89
CA ASP A 478 -38.31 7.89 17.48
C ASP A 478 -39.70 8.30 16.99
N ARG A 479 -40.01 8.05 15.69
CA ARG A 479 -41.24 8.45 15.05
C ARG A 479 -41.60 7.62 13.83
N LYS A 480 -42.84 7.71 13.40
CA LYS A 480 -43.35 7.20 12.11
C LYS A 480 -43.31 8.31 11.03
N ARG A 481 -43.51 7.90 9.78
CA ARG A 481 -43.59 8.85 8.64
C ARG A 481 -44.74 9.89 8.76
N ASN A 482 -45.78 9.57 9.52
CA ASN A 482 -46.88 10.47 9.83
C ASN A 482 -46.64 11.35 11.09
N ASN A 483 -45.41 11.39 11.57
CA ASN A 483 -44.95 12.13 12.77
C ASN A 483 -45.52 11.64 14.13
N ASP A 484 -46.15 10.48 14.18
CA ASP A 484 -46.47 9.85 15.47
C ASP A 484 -45.19 9.53 16.24
N LYS A 485 -45.11 10.00 17.47
CA LYS A 485 -43.96 9.75 18.35
C LYS A 485 -43.90 8.29 18.77
N PHE A 486 -42.70 7.72 18.80
CA PHE A 486 -42.43 6.35 19.14
C PHE A 486 -43.11 5.31 18.24
N ALA A 487 -42.31 4.73 17.39
CA ALA A 487 -42.74 3.70 16.46
C ALA A 487 -42.13 2.33 16.83
N ARG A 488 -42.94 1.30 16.75
CA ARG A 488 -42.49 -0.08 16.97
C ARG A 488 -42.93 -0.94 15.78
N GLY A 489 -42.00 -1.71 15.24
CA GLY A 489 -42.27 -2.68 14.20
C GLY A 489 -41.68 -4.03 14.52
N ASN A 490 -42.27 -5.07 13.98
CA ASN A 490 -41.71 -6.41 14.06
C ASN A 490 -41.91 -7.18 12.74
N ALA A 491 -41.03 -8.13 12.50
CA ALA A 491 -41.07 -9.06 11.40
C ALA A 491 -40.46 -10.39 11.84
N TRP A 492 -40.94 -11.46 11.27
CA TRP A 492 -40.32 -12.76 11.45
C TRP A 492 -40.29 -13.55 10.14
N SER A 493 -39.39 -14.50 10.04
CA SER A 493 -39.33 -15.44 8.93
C SER A 493 -38.90 -16.81 9.42
N ALA A 494 -39.40 -17.85 8.78
CA ALA A 494 -38.97 -19.21 9.01
C ALA A 494 -38.54 -19.84 7.69
N SER A 495 -37.46 -20.60 7.70
CA SER A 495 -37.00 -21.31 6.53
C SER A 495 -36.45 -22.69 6.87
N ALA A 496 -36.64 -23.60 5.93
CA ALA A 496 -36.05 -24.93 5.97
C ALA A 496 -35.47 -25.28 4.61
N ASN A 497 -34.30 -25.89 4.58
CA ASN A 497 -33.69 -26.33 3.35
C ASN A 497 -33.05 -27.71 3.48
N VAL A 498 -33.08 -28.43 2.40
CA VAL A 498 -32.50 -29.74 2.24
C VAL A 498 -31.48 -29.73 1.13
N ARG A 499 -30.29 -30.19 1.44
CA ARG A 499 -29.15 -30.19 0.50
C ARG A 499 -28.45 -31.55 0.53
N PHE A 500 -28.06 -32.03 -0.66
CA PHE A 500 -27.28 -33.27 -0.79
C PHE A 500 -26.41 -33.22 -2.02
N ASN A 501 -25.42 -34.12 -2.09
CA ASN A 501 -24.49 -34.18 -3.22
C ASN A 501 -24.68 -35.50 -3.97
N LEU A 502 -24.80 -35.41 -5.30
CA LEU A 502 -24.73 -36.51 -6.22
C LEU A 502 -23.39 -36.46 -6.98
N TYR A 503 -22.75 -37.59 -7.09
CA TYR A 503 -21.43 -37.68 -7.70
C TYR A 503 -21.47 -38.55 -8.96
N GLY A 504 -21.04 -38.02 -10.06
CA GLY A 504 -20.75 -38.73 -11.28
C GLY A 504 -19.25 -38.75 -11.55
N LEU A 505 -18.67 -39.89 -11.82
CA LEU A 505 -17.25 -40.00 -12.19
C LEU A 505 -17.14 -40.78 -13.51
N ARG A 506 -16.44 -40.19 -14.46
CA ARG A 506 -16.10 -40.88 -15.71
C ARG A 506 -14.59 -40.84 -15.92
N ASN A 507 -14.02 -42.02 -16.08
CA ASN A 507 -12.61 -42.22 -16.41
C ASN A 507 -12.45 -42.34 -17.91
N PHE A 508 -11.38 -41.80 -18.44
CA PHE A 508 -10.99 -41.84 -19.86
C PHE A 508 -9.63 -42.53 -19.96
N ASN A 509 -9.49 -43.38 -20.95
CA ASN A 509 -8.21 -44.06 -21.17
C ASN A 509 -7.31 -43.30 -22.17
N ASN A 510 -7.81 -42.19 -22.74
CA ASN A 510 -7.14 -41.42 -23.75
C ASN A 510 -6.53 -40.15 -23.17
N PHE A 511 -5.21 -40.01 -23.32
CA PHE A 511 -4.53 -38.75 -23.02
C PHE A 511 -5.10 -37.60 -23.90
N PRO A 512 -5.30 -36.39 -23.35
CA PRO A 512 -4.75 -35.87 -22.10
C PRO A 512 -5.70 -35.90 -20.86
N ILE A 513 -6.95 -36.29 -21.03
CA ILE A 513 -7.95 -36.29 -19.94
C ILE A 513 -8.00 -37.68 -19.30
N ASN A 514 -7.77 -37.74 -18.00
CA ASN A 514 -7.79 -39.00 -17.25
C ASN A 514 -9.17 -39.30 -16.64
N SER A 515 -9.77 -38.27 -16.00
CA SER A 515 -11.11 -38.42 -15.43
C SER A 515 -11.83 -37.08 -15.31
N VAL A 516 -13.14 -37.12 -15.39
CA VAL A 516 -14.05 -35.99 -15.10
C VAL A 516 -15.00 -36.42 -13.99
N ARG A 517 -15.06 -35.60 -12.93
CA ARG A 517 -16.02 -35.74 -11.85
C ARG A 517 -17.06 -34.62 -11.93
N HIS A 518 -18.31 -34.99 -11.98
CA HIS A 518 -19.46 -34.08 -11.89
C HIS A 518 -20.07 -34.21 -10.52
N ILE A 519 -20.23 -33.08 -9.81
CA ILE A 519 -20.91 -32.98 -8.53
C ILE A 519 -22.16 -32.15 -8.77
N ILE A 520 -23.31 -32.75 -8.52
CA ILE A 520 -24.61 -32.10 -8.57
C ILE A 520 -25.08 -31.92 -7.13
N THR A 521 -25.33 -30.66 -6.74
CA THR A 521 -25.80 -30.33 -5.39
C THR A 521 -27.16 -29.66 -5.48
N PRO A 522 -28.25 -30.41 -5.44
CA PRO A 522 -29.59 -29.88 -5.27
C PRO A 522 -29.74 -29.28 -3.88
N ASN A 523 -30.38 -28.12 -3.81
CA ASN A 523 -30.77 -27.46 -2.57
C ASN A 523 -32.23 -27.01 -2.73
N ILE A 524 -33.12 -27.65 -2.03
CA ILE A 524 -34.55 -27.41 -2.01
C ILE A 524 -34.88 -26.72 -0.70
N GLY A 525 -35.40 -25.51 -0.76
CA GLY A 525 -35.75 -24.75 0.42
C GLY A 525 -37.21 -24.30 0.41
N TYR A 526 -37.71 -24.10 1.60
CA TYR A 526 -39.01 -23.46 1.84
C TYR A 526 -38.78 -22.30 2.80
N SER A 527 -39.29 -21.11 2.48
CA SER A 527 -39.27 -19.96 3.38
C SER A 527 -40.67 -19.32 3.46
N TYR A 528 -41.01 -18.97 4.70
CA TYR A 528 -42.29 -18.29 4.99
C TYR A 528 -42.01 -16.98 5.70
N GLN A 529 -42.65 -15.91 5.25
CA GLN A 529 -42.67 -14.58 5.86
C GLN A 529 -44.13 -14.09 5.89
N PRO A 530 -44.67 -13.69 7.06
CA PRO A 530 -45.98 -13.12 7.16
C PRO A 530 -46.10 -11.75 6.50
N ASP A 531 -47.28 -11.26 6.37
CA ASP A 531 -47.54 -9.88 5.90
C ASP A 531 -47.02 -8.87 6.91
N THR A 532 -46.03 -8.09 6.50
CA THR A 532 -45.38 -7.06 7.30
C THR A 532 -45.66 -5.66 6.82
N ARG A 533 -46.63 -5.44 5.93
CA ARG A 533 -47.05 -4.14 5.41
C ARG A 533 -47.50 -3.15 6.50
N LYS A 534 -47.88 -3.65 7.67
CA LYS A 534 -48.11 -2.83 8.88
C LYS A 534 -46.89 -1.95 9.25
N ASN A 535 -45.69 -2.29 8.74
CA ASN A 535 -44.46 -1.56 8.94
C ASN A 535 -44.18 -0.50 7.87
N SER A 536 -45.14 -0.25 6.94
CA SER A 536 -44.96 0.70 5.82
C SER A 536 -44.70 2.14 6.26
N ASP A 537 -45.22 2.49 7.44
CA ASP A 537 -45.12 3.84 7.99
C ASP A 537 -43.80 4.04 8.79
N LEU A 538 -42.98 3.01 8.86
CA LEU A 538 -41.70 3.07 9.56
C LEU A 538 -40.60 3.58 8.63
N TYR A 539 -39.64 4.29 9.21
CA TYR A 539 -38.43 4.69 8.50
C TYR A 539 -37.43 3.52 8.36
N SER A 540 -36.53 3.67 7.42
CA SER A 540 -35.36 2.81 7.28
C SER A 540 -34.14 3.69 7.09
N PHE A 541 -33.21 3.64 8.02
CA PHE A 541 -32.00 4.47 8.05
C PHE A 541 -30.85 3.68 8.67
N GLY A 542 -29.65 3.85 8.14
CA GLY A 542 -28.47 3.14 8.60
C GLY A 542 -28.71 1.62 8.72
N SER A 543 -28.41 1.09 9.89
CA SER A 543 -28.65 -0.33 10.25
C SER A 543 -30.09 -0.60 10.70
N ILE A 544 -30.88 0.46 10.97
CA ILE A 544 -32.23 0.38 11.49
C ILE A 544 -33.20 0.31 10.31
N GLY A 545 -33.79 -0.84 10.14
CA GLY A 545 -34.79 -1.08 9.13
C GLY A 545 -35.54 -2.37 9.42
N ILE A 546 -36.78 -2.43 9.01
CA ILE A 546 -37.62 -3.60 9.22
C ILE A 546 -38.36 -3.95 7.92
N SER A 547 -38.57 -5.24 7.73
CA SER A 547 -39.28 -5.72 6.54
C SER A 547 -40.67 -5.09 6.43
N ASN A 548 -41.01 -4.66 5.22
CA ASN A 548 -42.28 -4.09 4.81
C ASN A 548 -42.69 -4.79 3.51
N SER A 549 -43.17 -5.99 3.58
CA SER A 549 -43.53 -6.80 2.44
C SER A 549 -44.85 -7.52 2.62
N ARG A 550 -45.46 -7.94 1.52
CA ARG A 550 -46.61 -8.86 1.56
C ARG A 550 -46.20 -10.21 2.08
N GLU A 551 -47.19 -10.98 2.57
CA GLU A 551 -47.02 -12.38 2.91
C GLU A 551 -46.34 -13.11 1.75
N ALA A 552 -45.29 -13.85 2.06
CA ALA A 552 -44.58 -14.65 1.08
C ALA A 552 -44.35 -16.06 1.61
N SER A 553 -44.63 -17.02 0.75
CA SER A 553 -44.40 -18.45 1.00
C SER A 553 -43.61 -18.97 -0.20
N ASN A 554 -42.31 -19.01 -0.08
CA ASN A 554 -41.44 -19.29 -1.21
C ASN A 554 -40.88 -20.70 -1.15
N LEU A 555 -41.08 -21.44 -2.24
CA LEU A 555 -40.36 -22.66 -2.51
C LEU A 555 -39.11 -22.31 -3.33
N ILE A 556 -37.94 -22.69 -2.89
CA ILE A 556 -36.65 -22.31 -3.47
C ILE A 556 -35.97 -23.56 -4.01
N PHE A 557 -35.59 -23.50 -5.27
CA PHE A 557 -34.84 -24.54 -5.94
C PHE A 557 -33.50 -23.98 -6.42
N ASN A 558 -32.39 -24.47 -5.86
CA ASN A 558 -31.07 -24.18 -6.37
C ASN A 558 -30.42 -25.48 -6.82
N LEU A 559 -29.75 -25.45 -7.93
CA LEU A 559 -29.02 -26.59 -8.47
C LEU A 559 -27.61 -26.11 -8.79
N ASP A 560 -26.65 -26.54 -7.96
CA ASP A 560 -25.22 -26.28 -8.16
C ASP A 560 -24.61 -27.48 -8.88
N ASN A 561 -23.96 -27.23 -10.01
CA ASN A 561 -23.22 -28.19 -10.79
C ASN A 561 -21.74 -27.82 -10.80
N THR A 562 -20.86 -28.71 -10.37
CA THR A 562 -19.43 -28.52 -10.36
C THR A 562 -18.75 -29.64 -11.16
N TRP A 563 -18.00 -29.28 -12.16
CA TRP A 563 -17.17 -30.23 -12.92
C TRP A 563 -15.71 -30.06 -12.54
N GLN A 564 -15.09 -31.18 -12.19
CA GLN A 564 -13.68 -31.28 -11.87
C GLN A 564 -13.02 -32.21 -12.88
N MET A 565 -11.78 -31.90 -13.25
CA MET A 565 -11.06 -32.67 -14.23
C MET A 565 -9.65 -33.03 -13.74
N LYS A 566 -9.23 -34.24 -14.08
CA LYS A 566 -7.88 -34.73 -13.89
C LYS A 566 -7.26 -34.99 -15.26
N TYR A 567 -6.11 -34.39 -15.54
CA TYR A 567 -5.44 -34.50 -16.84
C TYR A 567 -3.93 -34.63 -16.69
N GLY A 568 -3.26 -35.09 -17.72
CA GLY A 568 -1.81 -35.28 -17.77
C GLY A 568 -1.39 -36.75 -17.83
N LYS A 569 -0.07 -36.98 -17.80
CA LYS A 569 0.47 -38.35 -17.84
C LYS A 569 0.18 -39.04 -16.50
N LYS A 570 -0.09 -40.35 -16.56
CA LYS A 570 -0.30 -41.19 -15.39
C LYS A 570 0.94 -41.11 -14.47
N GLY A 571 0.72 -40.69 -13.21
CA GLY A 571 1.79 -40.48 -12.23
C GLY A 571 2.21 -39.00 -12.06
N SER A 572 1.85 -38.11 -13.01
CA SER A 572 2.09 -36.65 -12.91
C SER A 572 0.82 -35.86 -13.31
N GLU A 573 -0.34 -36.30 -12.81
CA GLU A 573 -1.61 -35.72 -13.19
C GLU A 573 -1.88 -34.40 -12.46
N THR A 574 -2.43 -33.45 -13.18
CA THR A 574 -2.93 -32.19 -12.63
C THR A 574 -4.43 -32.29 -12.37
N LYS A 575 -4.87 -31.81 -11.19
CA LYS A 575 -6.29 -31.74 -10.81
C LYS A 575 -6.79 -30.33 -10.96
N LEU A 576 -7.89 -30.15 -11.67
CA LEU A 576 -8.67 -28.92 -11.75
C LEU A 576 -9.94 -29.14 -10.94
N ASN A 577 -10.02 -28.51 -9.76
CA ASN A 577 -11.14 -28.70 -8.84
C ASN A 577 -12.38 -27.90 -9.22
N ASP A 578 -12.21 -26.78 -9.96
CA ASP A 578 -13.29 -25.83 -10.31
C ASP A 578 -13.26 -25.53 -11.82
N LEU A 579 -13.17 -26.57 -12.65
CA LEU A 579 -13.12 -26.40 -14.11
C LEU A 579 -14.33 -25.64 -14.63
N LEU A 580 -15.51 -26.09 -14.22
CA LEU A 580 -16.80 -25.51 -14.61
C LEU A 580 -17.73 -25.57 -13.39
N TYR A 581 -18.32 -24.45 -13.09
CA TYR A 581 -19.35 -24.32 -12.07
C TYR A 581 -20.58 -23.65 -12.68
N TRP A 582 -21.74 -24.30 -12.56
CA TRP A 582 -23.00 -23.77 -13.06
C TRP A 582 -24.05 -23.84 -11.96
N ARG A 583 -24.52 -22.67 -11.54
CA ARG A 583 -25.64 -22.53 -10.60
C ARG A 583 -26.89 -22.12 -11.34
N MET A 584 -27.98 -22.80 -11.05
CA MET A 584 -29.34 -22.40 -11.41
C MET A 584 -30.13 -22.15 -10.13
N GLY A 585 -30.90 -21.04 -10.12
CA GLY A 585 -31.76 -20.72 -9.00
C GLY A 585 -33.16 -20.33 -9.48
N LEU A 586 -34.20 -20.87 -8.88
CA LEU A 586 -35.60 -20.57 -9.13
C LEU A 586 -36.34 -20.52 -7.80
N SER A 587 -37.25 -19.57 -7.61
CA SER A 587 -38.15 -19.56 -6.47
C SER A 587 -39.60 -19.42 -6.97
N ALA A 588 -40.54 -19.98 -6.20
CA ALA A 588 -41.95 -19.85 -6.45
C ALA A 588 -42.65 -19.32 -5.19
N ASN A 589 -43.31 -18.18 -5.31
CA ASN A 589 -44.15 -17.65 -4.23
C ASN A 589 -45.53 -18.24 -4.31
N LEU A 590 -45.83 -19.18 -3.43
CA LEU A 590 -47.11 -19.93 -3.39
C LEU A 590 -48.30 -19.07 -3.02
N LYS A 591 -48.10 -17.84 -2.49
CA LYS A 591 -49.14 -16.88 -2.19
C LYS A 591 -49.53 -15.98 -3.37
N GLN A 592 -48.70 -15.99 -4.38
CA GLN A 592 -48.94 -15.22 -5.61
C GLN A 592 -49.69 -16.06 -6.62
N LYS A 593 -50.92 -15.69 -6.93
CA LYS A 593 -51.80 -16.45 -7.87
C LYS A 593 -51.36 -16.30 -9.32
N ASP A 594 -50.92 -15.11 -9.69
CA ASP A 594 -50.44 -14.80 -11.05
C ASP A 594 -48.92 -14.78 -11.06
N LYS A 595 -48.32 -15.60 -11.93
CA LYS A 595 -46.87 -15.72 -12.12
C LYS A 595 -46.07 -15.97 -10.82
N PRO A 596 -46.32 -17.08 -10.13
CA PRO A 596 -45.69 -17.40 -8.85
C PRO A 596 -44.17 -17.61 -8.96
N PHE A 597 -43.66 -17.97 -10.14
CA PHE A 597 -42.22 -18.24 -10.31
C PHE A 597 -41.40 -16.96 -10.52
N SER A 598 -40.29 -16.87 -9.83
CA SER A 598 -39.26 -15.84 -10.11
C SER A 598 -38.60 -16.11 -11.46
N ASN A 599 -37.80 -15.15 -11.95
CA ASN A 599 -36.91 -15.45 -13.04
C ASN A 599 -35.89 -16.52 -12.61
N ILE A 600 -35.56 -17.42 -13.53
CA ILE A 600 -34.50 -18.42 -13.32
C ILE A 600 -33.16 -17.66 -13.42
N ALA A 601 -32.39 -17.70 -12.35
CA ALA A 601 -31.05 -17.12 -12.34
C ALA A 601 -30.04 -18.19 -12.77
N HIS A 602 -29.18 -17.84 -13.71
CA HIS A 602 -28.06 -18.66 -14.16
C HIS A 602 -26.75 -17.97 -13.83
N THR A 603 -25.79 -18.71 -13.27
CA THR A 603 -24.43 -18.24 -13.08
C THR A 603 -23.48 -19.38 -13.48
N LEU A 604 -22.63 -19.10 -14.43
CA LEU A 604 -21.66 -20.05 -14.98
C LEU A 604 -20.26 -19.49 -14.79
N TYR A 605 -19.37 -20.26 -14.20
CA TYR A 605 -17.94 -19.95 -14.11
C TYR A 605 -17.16 -21.06 -14.85
N PHE A 606 -16.28 -20.65 -15.73
CA PHE A 606 -15.37 -21.57 -16.37
C PHE A 606 -13.92 -21.14 -16.10
N LYS A 607 -13.16 -22.00 -15.41
CA LYS A 607 -11.78 -21.75 -14.97
C LYS A 607 -10.92 -22.98 -15.27
N PRO A 608 -10.47 -23.16 -16.52
CA PRO A 608 -9.63 -24.30 -16.89
C PRO A 608 -8.24 -24.28 -16.23
N GLY A 609 -7.96 -23.30 -15.36
CA GLY A 609 -6.66 -23.12 -14.74
C GLY A 609 -5.63 -22.56 -15.72
N SER A 610 -4.37 -22.53 -15.29
CA SER A 610 -3.26 -22.16 -16.16
C SER A 610 -2.66 -23.40 -16.79
N VAL A 611 -2.61 -23.43 -18.11
CA VAL A 611 -1.96 -24.50 -18.89
C VAL A 611 -0.54 -24.07 -19.19
N ASN A 612 0.44 -24.92 -18.85
CA ASN A 612 1.81 -24.71 -19.29
C ASN A 612 1.93 -25.22 -20.73
N LEU A 613 2.06 -24.30 -21.67
CA LEU A 613 2.17 -24.63 -23.11
C LEU A 613 3.57 -25.09 -23.52
N GLY A 614 4.48 -25.25 -22.55
CA GLY A 614 5.86 -25.68 -22.81
C GLY A 614 6.79 -24.51 -23.16
N THR A 615 7.99 -24.83 -23.60
CA THR A 615 8.97 -23.84 -24.10
C THR A 615 8.70 -23.56 -25.57
N LEU A 616 8.17 -22.39 -25.88
CA LEU A 616 8.08 -21.92 -27.27
C LEU A 616 9.47 -21.38 -27.68
N SER A 617 10.16 -22.09 -28.54
CA SER A 617 11.35 -21.59 -29.23
C SER A 617 10.91 -20.87 -30.51
N LEU A 618 10.66 -19.59 -30.45
CA LEU A 618 10.57 -18.75 -31.62
C LEU A 618 12.00 -18.55 -32.15
N ASN A 619 12.33 -19.22 -33.23
CA ASN A 619 13.58 -19.07 -33.96
C ASN A 619 13.65 -17.76 -34.77
N ALA A 620 13.33 -16.63 -34.14
CA ALA A 620 13.69 -15.32 -34.66
C ALA A 620 15.04 -14.95 -34.04
N GLY A 621 16.11 -15.54 -34.56
CA GLY A 621 17.51 -15.31 -34.26
C GLY A 621 17.84 -14.77 -32.86
N LYS A 622 18.40 -15.55 -31.95
CA LYS A 622 18.95 -15.23 -30.63
C LYS A 622 18.02 -15.15 -29.42
N TYR A 623 16.71 -15.28 -29.53
CA TYR A 623 15.81 -15.24 -28.36
C TYR A 623 15.15 -16.62 -28.16
N LYS A 624 15.53 -17.33 -27.10
CA LYS A 624 14.77 -18.49 -26.62
C LYS A 624 13.69 -17.96 -25.66
N MET A 625 12.42 -18.00 -26.05
CA MET A 625 11.33 -17.76 -25.14
C MET A 625 11.24 -18.93 -24.14
N GLY A 626 11.25 -18.61 -22.86
CA GLY A 626 11.09 -19.56 -21.78
C GLY A 626 9.66 -20.13 -21.68
N SER A 627 9.30 -20.68 -20.53
CA SER A 627 7.99 -21.32 -20.31
C SER A 627 6.83 -20.35 -20.58
N LEU A 628 5.91 -20.74 -21.46
CA LEU A 628 4.67 -20.01 -21.73
C LEU A 628 3.53 -20.60 -20.91
N LYS A 629 2.85 -19.78 -20.12
CA LYS A 629 1.65 -20.14 -19.39
C LYS A 629 0.46 -19.38 -19.92
N LEU A 630 -0.63 -20.07 -20.17
CA LEU A 630 -1.91 -19.51 -20.59
C LEU A 630 -2.93 -19.74 -19.48
N GLY A 631 -3.51 -18.67 -18.94
CA GLY A 631 -4.63 -18.71 -18.03
C GLY A 631 -5.89 -18.15 -18.71
N TYR A 632 -7.02 -18.82 -18.51
CA TYR A 632 -8.31 -18.33 -18.98
C TYR A 632 -9.34 -18.45 -17.87
N SER A 633 -10.21 -17.45 -17.75
CA SER A 633 -11.39 -17.50 -16.88
C SER A 633 -12.54 -16.78 -17.56
N SER A 634 -13.75 -17.30 -17.39
CA SER A 634 -14.96 -16.61 -17.82
C SER A 634 -16.09 -16.81 -16.81
N GLN A 635 -16.91 -15.80 -16.71
CA GLN A 635 -18.15 -15.79 -15.93
C GLN A 635 -19.28 -15.33 -16.83
N PHE A 636 -20.37 -16.04 -16.77
CA PHE A 636 -21.62 -15.65 -17.39
C PHE A 636 -22.71 -15.69 -16.34
N SER A 637 -23.52 -14.64 -16.27
CA SER A 637 -24.77 -14.65 -15.49
C SER A 637 -25.90 -14.07 -16.30
N ALA A 638 -27.09 -14.62 -16.13
CA ALA A 638 -28.29 -14.18 -16.82
C ALA A 638 -29.54 -14.57 -16.02
N THR A 639 -30.64 -13.91 -16.32
CA THR A 639 -31.96 -14.27 -15.81
C THR A 639 -32.89 -14.68 -16.98
N GLN A 640 -33.68 -15.71 -16.76
CA GLN A 640 -34.65 -16.21 -17.74
C GLN A 640 -36.06 -16.15 -17.18
N ASP A 641 -36.99 -15.59 -17.93
CA ASP A 641 -38.38 -15.54 -17.56
C ASP A 641 -39.04 -16.92 -17.77
N PRO A 642 -39.43 -17.62 -16.73
CA PRO A 642 -39.98 -19.00 -16.85
C PRO A 642 -41.29 -19.06 -17.64
N TYR A 643 -42.02 -17.95 -17.76
CA TYR A 643 -43.30 -17.87 -18.51
C TYR A 643 -43.13 -17.58 -20.01
N LYS A 644 -41.88 -17.30 -20.43
CA LYS A 644 -41.56 -16.99 -21.82
C LYS A 644 -40.55 -17.95 -22.43
N ILE A 645 -40.41 -19.12 -21.80
CA ILE A 645 -39.50 -20.14 -22.33
C ILE A 645 -40.13 -20.73 -23.58
N LYS A 646 -39.48 -20.54 -24.73
CA LYS A 646 -39.78 -21.22 -25.96
C LYS A 646 -38.67 -22.24 -26.24
N TRP A 647 -39.04 -23.43 -26.77
CA TRP A 647 -38.08 -24.49 -27.02
C TRP A 647 -36.92 -24.08 -27.96
N ASN A 648 -37.13 -23.09 -28.80
CA ASN A 648 -36.17 -22.60 -29.79
C ASN A 648 -35.51 -21.26 -29.44
N GLU A 649 -35.87 -20.60 -28.33
CA GLU A 649 -35.36 -19.27 -27.96
C GLU A 649 -35.01 -19.23 -26.46
N MET A 650 -33.74 -19.07 -26.16
CA MET A 650 -33.30 -18.71 -24.83
C MET A 650 -33.51 -17.20 -24.61
N ASN A 651 -34.68 -16.81 -24.09
CA ASN A 651 -34.97 -15.43 -23.73
C ASN A 651 -34.24 -15.02 -22.45
N LEU A 652 -32.93 -14.86 -22.53
CA LEU A 652 -32.09 -14.42 -21.42
C LEU A 652 -32.14 -12.91 -21.28
N ARG A 653 -32.23 -12.41 -20.03
CA ARG A 653 -32.21 -10.98 -19.68
C ARG A 653 -31.16 -10.71 -18.63
N ASN A 654 -30.83 -9.43 -18.40
CA ASN A 654 -29.84 -9.00 -17.41
C ASN A 654 -28.55 -9.83 -17.53
N GLN A 655 -28.05 -9.91 -18.76
CA GLN A 655 -26.89 -10.73 -19.08
C GLN A 655 -25.63 -9.98 -18.68
N TYR A 656 -24.79 -10.66 -17.93
CA TYR A 656 -23.44 -10.22 -17.64
C TYR A 656 -22.47 -11.29 -18.13
N PHE A 657 -21.49 -10.89 -18.90
CA PHE A 657 -20.42 -11.75 -19.35
C PHE A 657 -19.08 -11.08 -19.04
N SER A 658 -18.21 -11.80 -18.38
CA SER A 658 -16.86 -11.39 -18.09
C SER A 658 -15.90 -12.49 -18.55
N GLN A 659 -14.86 -12.13 -19.27
CA GLN A 659 -13.81 -13.05 -19.66
C GLN A 659 -12.45 -12.42 -19.44
N GLY A 660 -11.49 -13.24 -19.03
CA GLY A 660 -10.10 -12.86 -18.82
C GLY A 660 -9.15 -13.87 -19.41
N LEU A 661 -8.18 -13.39 -20.16
CA LEU A 661 -7.06 -14.15 -20.70
C LEU A 661 -5.77 -13.60 -20.10
N VAL A 662 -4.94 -14.48 -19.58
CA VAL A 662 -3.62 -14.12 -19.05
C VAL A 662 -2.58 -14.99 -19.74
N LEU A 663 -1.64 -14.35 -20.41
CA LEU A 663 -0.45 -14.96 -20.96
C LEU A 663 0.75 -14.51 -20.12
N SER A 664 1.59 -15.42 -19.69
CA SER A 664 2.80 -15.08 -18.95
C SER A 664 3.93 -16.03 -19.30
N GLY A 665 5.15 -15.56 -19.20
CA GLY A 665 6.31 -16.37 -19.51
C GLY A 665 7.59 -15.82 -18.92
N SER A 666 8.65 -16.63 -18.96
CA SER A 666 10.03 -16.23 -18.67
C SER A 666 10.79 -16.07 -19.97
N ALA A 667 11.57 -15.01 -20.10
CA ALA A 667 12.48 -14.81 -21.20
C ALA A 667 13.91 -15.04 -20.70
N PRO A 668 14.67 -15.99 -21.27
CA PRO A 668 16.08 -16.11 -20.95
C PRO A 668 16.81 -14.91 -21.57
N TYR A 669 17.30 -14.01 -20.74
CA TYR A 669 18.20 -12.95 -21.19
C TYR A 669 19.53 -13.55 -21.58
N ASN A 670 19.93 -13.42 -22.86
CA ASN A 670 21.29 -13.76 -23.26
C ASN A 670 22.26 -12.77 -22.59
N ARG A 671 23.22 -13.30 -21.83
CA ARG A 671 24.30 -12.57 -21.17
C ARG A 671 25.30 -12.02 -22.21
N TYR A 672 24.91 -11.03 -23.01
CA TYR A 672 25.84 -10.37 -23.94
C TYR A 672 26.28 -8.98 -23.48
N PHE A 673 25.86 -8.54 -22.28
CA PHE A 673 26.48 -7.38 -21.67
C PHE A 673 27.48 -7.90 -20.65
N SER A 674 28.77 -7.66 -20.90
CA SER A 674 29.79 -7.82 -19.87
C SER A 674 29.37 -7.01 -18.65
N ALA A 675 29.37 -7.63 -17.48
CA ALA A 675 29.16 -6.89 -16.23
C ALA A 675 30.13 -5.72 -16.20
N PRO A 676 29.69 -4.50 -15.88
CA PRO A 676 30.58 -3.38 -15.74
C PRO A 676 31.65 -3.73 -14.69
N LYS A 677 32.91 -3.35 -14.95
CA LYS A 677 33.99 -3.60 -14.01
C LYS A 677 33.81 -2.66 -12.82
N ASN A 678 33.73 -3.23 -11.63
CA ASN A 678 33.74 -2.49 -10.39
C ASN A 678 35.14 -1.94 -10.13
N ARG A 679 35.25 -0.79 -9.46
CA ARG A 679 36.50 -0.19 -9.03
C ARG A 679 37.27 -1.19 -8.15
N SER A 680 38.48 -1.56 -8.57
CA SER A 680 39.45 -2.19 -7.70
C SER A 680 40.43 -1.13 -7.21
N PHE A 681 40.53 -0.94 -5.92
CA PHE A 681 41.69 -0.24 -5.36
C PHE A 681 42.83 -1.24 -5.39
N GLU A 682 43.94 -0.94 -6.11
CA GLU A 682 45.20 -1.64 -5.95
C GLU A 682 45.69 -1.38 -4.55
N VAL A 683 45.40 -2.31 -3.64
CA VAL A 683 45.93 -2.32 -2.28
C VAL A 683 47.27 -3.02 -2.34
N PHE A 684 48.32 -2.44 -1.76
CA PHE A 684 49.55 -3.15 -1.55
C PHE A 684 49.23 -4.39 -0.72
N GLU A 685 49.34 -5.57 -1.35
CA GLU A 685 49.00 -6.83 -0.71
C GLU A 685 49.73 -7.05 0.60
N SER A 686 49.01 -6.98 1.71
CA SER A 686 49.28 -7.83 2.84
C SER A 686 48.50 -9.12 2.64
N SER A 687 49.20 -10.24 2.59
CA SER A 687 48.63 -11.56 2.42
C SER A 687 47.69 -11.90 3.59
N ASP A 688 46.44 -11.48 3.50
CA ASP A 688 45.32 -12.13 4.18
C ASP A 688 44.03 -11.83 3.43
N THR A 689 43.43 -12.83 2.92
CA THR A 689 42.20 -13.03 2.24
C THR A 689 41.13 -11.98 2.52
N LEU A 690 41.06 -10.93 1.69
CA LEU A 690 39.81 -10.19 1.45
C LEU A 690 38.98 -11.01 0.48
N ARG A 691 38.02 -11.76 0.99
CA ARG A 691 36.90 -12.30 0.22
C ARG A 691 36.17 -11.11 -0.40
N THR A 692 36.27 -10.97 -1.70
CA THR A 692 35.44 -10.11 -2.51
C THR A 692 33.98 -10.43 -2.18
N VAL A 693 33.23 -9.42 -1.74
CA VAL A 693 31.77 -9.44 -1.63
C VAL A 693 31.21 -9.47 -3.08
N GLN A 694 31.46 -10.56 -3.77
CA GLN A 694 30.98 -10.77 -5.15
C GLN A 694 29.86 -11.78 -5.23
N ASP A 695 29.35 -12.24 -4.09
CA ASP A 695 28.26 -13.19 -4.02
C ASP A 695 27.18 -12.62 -3.12
N TYR A 696 26.21 -11.91 -3.64
CA TYR A 696 24.82 -11.90 -3.19
C TYR A 696 24.00 -10.85 -3.95
N ILE A 697 23.94 -10.95 -5.27
CA ILE A 697 22.73 -10.66 -6.01
C ILE A 697 22.47 -11.86 -6.92
N GLN A 698 22.11 -12.97 -6.34
CA GLN A 698 21.24 -13.89 -7.03
C GLN A 698 19.89 -13.18 -7.11
N ASP A 699 19.67 -12.47 -8.22
CA ASP A 699 18.34 -12.17 -8.68
C ASP A 699 17.53 -13.45 -8.58
N THR A 700 16.69 -13.55 -7.57
CA THR A 700 15.61 -14.52 -7.56
C THR A 700 14.80 -14.20 -8.80
N VAL A 701 15.06 -14.97 -9.84
CA VAL A 701 14.34 -14.93 -11.10
C VAL A 701 12.87 -15.02 -10.75
N GLY A 702 12.16 -13.87 -10.76
CA GLY A 702 10.73 -13.82 -10.58
C GLY A 702 10.13 -14.75 -11.65
N ALA A 703 9.16 -15.55 -11.28
CA ALA A 703 8.65 -16.64 -12.09
C ALA A 703 8.14 -16.20 -13.49
N ASN A 704 7.97 -14.89 -13.76
CA ASN A 704 7.48 -14.37 -15.02
C ASN A 704 8.16 -13.04 -15.39
N ASP A 705 8.91 -13.04 -16.50
CA ASP A 705 9.56 -11.83 -17.03
C ASP A 705 8.63 -10.96 -17.86
N TRP A 706 7.52 -11.52 -18.33
CA TRP A 706 6.48 -10.80 -19.02
C TRP A 706 5.11 -11.40 -18.71
N SER A 707 4.10 -10.56 -18.71
CA SER A 707 2.71 -10.94 -18.59
C SER A 707 1.85 -10.02 -19.44
N PHE A 708 0.90 -10.61 -20.12
CA PHE A 708 -0.14 -9.92 -20.87
C PHE A 708 -1.49 -10.41 -20.36
N SER A 709 -2.35 -9.51 -20.01
CA SER A 709 -3.71 -9.84 -19.64
C SER A 709 -4.71 -8.96 -20.40
N ILE A 710 -5.79 -9.58 -20.78
CA ILE A 710 -6.93 -8.91 -21.39
C ILE A 710 -8.19 -9.37 -20.66
N SER A 711 -9.00 -8.43 -20.21
CA SER A 711 -10.30 -8.72 -19.60
C SER A 711 -11.38 -7.91 -20.30
N HIS A 712 -12.49 -8.57 -20.58
CA HIS A 712 -13.63 -8.00 -21.25
C HIS A 712 -14.88 -8.23 -20.41
N ASN A 713 -15.61 -7.18 -20.10
CA ASN A 713 -16.84 -7.20 -19.33
C ASN A 713 -17.97 -6.62 -20.17
N ILE A 714 -19.02 -7.37 -20.31
CA ILE A 714 -20.24 -6.97 -21.04
C ILE A 714 -21.43 -7.05 -20.09
N TYR A 715 -22.25 -6.02 -20.08
CA TYR A 715 -23.55 -6.04 -19.40
C TYR A 715 -24.64 -5.62 -20.39
N SER A 716 -25.74 -6.35 -20.41
CA SER A 716 -26.92 -6.05 -21.23
C SER A 716 -28.21 -6.43 -20.54
N ASN A 717 -29.24 -5.58 -20.69
CA ASN A 717 -30.59 -5.86 -20.17
C ASN A 717 -31.37 -6.84 -21.05
N LYS A 718 -31.02 -6.96 -22.34
CA LYS A 718 -31.72 -7.81 -23.31
C LYS A 718 -30.86 -8.99 -23.76
N ASP A 719 -29.84 -8.72 -24.55
CA ASP A 719 -28.90 -9.72 -25.01
C ASP A 719 -27.49 -9.11 -25.10
N ILE A 720 -26.48 -9.95 -25.11
CA ILE A 720 -25.06 -9.52 -25.14
C ILE A 720 -24.67 -8.81 -26.44
N PHE A 721 -25.41 -8.99 -27.50
CA PHE A 721 -25.12 -8.32 -28.79
C PHE A 721 -25.64 -6.88 -28.82
N HIS A 722 -26.62 -6.55 -27.94
CA HIS A 722 -27.15 -5.20 -27.74
C HIS A 722 -26.72 -4.70 -26.35
N SER A 723 -25.40 -4.65 -26.10
CA SER A 723 -24.82 -4.35 -24.81
C SER A 723 -25.17 -2.92 -24.36
N ALA A 724 -25.52 -2.77 -23.09
CA ALA A 724 -25.60 -1.49 -22.40
C ALA A 724 -24.20 -0.93 -22.11
N THR A 725 -23.29 -1.79 -21.69
CA THR A 725 -21.86 -1.46 -21.49
C THR A 725 -20.97 -2.58 -22.01
N SER A 726 -19.81 -2.23 -22.53
CA SER A 726 -18.82 -3.20 -23.01
C SER A 726 -17.41 -2.65 -22.81
N ASN A 727 -16.77 -3.09 -21.73
CA ASN A 727 -15.49 -2.55 -21.29
C ASN A 727 -14.35 -3.55 -21.49
N LEU A 728 -13.28 -3.09 -22.11
CA LEU A 728 -12.06 -3.85 -22.36
C LEU A 728 -10.93 -3.27 -21.53
N ARG A 729 -10.31 -4.10 -20.72
CA ARG A 729 -9.08 -3.75 -19.99
C ARG A 729 -7.93 -4.61 -20.47
N THR A 730 -6.83 -3.97 -20.83
CA THR A 730 -5.61 -4.65 -21.26
C THR A 730 -4.46 -4.24 -20.34
N SER A 731 -3.65 -5.20 -19.90
CA SER A 731 -2.44 -4.94 -19.12
C SER A 731 -1.29 -5.75 -19.73
N LEU A 732 -0.19 -5.07 -19.98
CA LEU A 732 1.07 -5.66 -20.44
C LEU A 732 2.18 -5.27 -19.48
N THR A 733 2.90 -6.23 -18.95
CA THR A 733 4.14 -5.99 -18.20
C THR A 733 5.22 -6.83 -18.82
N CYS A 734 6.36 -6.24 -19.16
CA CYS A 734 7.50 -6.98 -19.68
C CYS A 734 8.82 -6.33 -19.26
N LYS A 735 9.84 -7.18 -19.04
CA LYS A 735 11.23 -6.74 -19.01
C LYS A 735 11.72 -6.70 -20.45
N ILE A 736 12.01 -5.51 -20.98
CA ILE A 736 12.55 -5.33 -22.32
C ILE A 736 14.01 -5.77 -22.36
N THR A 737 14.76 -5.43 -21.33
CA THR A 737 16.15 -5.85 -21.07
C THR A 737 16.30 -6.16 -19.58
N GLN A 738 17.50 -6.55 -19.13
CA GLN A 738 17.77 -6.73 -17.69
C GLN A 738 17.44 -5.48 -16.88
N ASN A 739 17.67 -4.31 -17.45
CA ASN A 739 17.57 -3.02 -16.78
C ASN A 739 16.30 -2.24 -17.15
N TRP A 740 15.53 -2.67 -18.16
CA TRP A 740 14.32 -1.99 -18.59
C TRP A 740 13.07 -2.82 -18.32
N ARG A 741 12.12 -2.23 -17.62
CA ARG A 741 10.78 -2.79 -17.41
C ARG A 741 9.73 -1.85 -17.98
N LEU A 742 8.81 -2.39 -18.73
CA LEU A 742 7.65 -1.70 -19.31
C LEU A 742 6.38 -2.25 -18.68
N SER A 743 5.48 -1.37 -18.29
CA SER A 743 4.10 -1.71 -17.96
C SER A 743 3.16 -0.78 -18.71
N TYR A 744 2.16 -1.36 -19.36
CA TYR A 744 1.12 -0.63 -20.08
C TYR A 744 -0.25 -1.14 -19.64
N ASN A 745 -1.11 -0.23 -19.24
CA ASN A 745 -2.48 -0.51 -18.87
C ASN A 745 -3.41 0.39 -19.67
N ASN A 746 -4.50 -0.17 -20.18
CA ASN A 746 -5.53 0.63 -20.79
C ASN A 746 -6.94 0.20 -20.35
N TYR A 747 -7.86 1.13 -20.43
CA TYR A 747 -9.28 0.93 -20.19
C TYR A 747 -10.07 1.56 -21.34
N TYR A 748 -10.78 0.72 -22.10
CA TYR A 748 -11.47 1.09 -23.33
C TYR A 748 -12.95 0.74 -23.27
N ASP A 749 -13.81 1.68 -23.59
CA ASP A 749 -15.24 1.42 -23.76
C ASP A 749 -15.52 1.07 -25.23
N LEU A 750 -15.84 -0.19 -25.48
CA LEU A 750 -16.12 -0.72 -26.82
C LEU A 750 -17.45 -0.22 -27.39
N LYS A 751 -18.34 0.30 -26.54
CA LYS A 751 -19.65 0.80 -26.95
C LYS A 751 -19.58 2.22 -27.49
N THR A 752 -18.93 3.11 -26.74
CA THR A 752 -18.72 4.50 -27.14
C THR A 752 -17.54 4.64 -28.09
N ASN A 753 -16.68 3.61 -28.14
CA ASN A 753 -15.42 3.58 -28.90
C ASN A 753 -14.41 4.57 -28.34
N ASP A 754 -14.45 4.79 -27.02
CA ASP A 754 -13.62 5.78 -26.31
C ASP A 754 -12.54 5.10 -25.48
N MET A 755 -11.34 5.69 -25.51
CA MET A 755 -10.24 5.33 -24.64
C MET A 755 -10.35 6.10 -23.33
N LEU A 756 -10.87 5.44 -22.28
CA LEU A 756 -11.13 6.09 -21.00
C LEU A 756 -9.87 6.41 -20.23
N SER A 757 -8.87 5.51 -20.25
CA SER A 757 -7.57 5.78 -19.66
C SER A 757 -6.48 4.91 -20.26
N GLN A 758 -5.27 5.46 -20.32
CA GLN A 758 -4.04 4.74 -20.66
C GLN A 758 -2.96 5.13 -19.65
N THR A 759 -2.22 4.15 -19.16
CA THR A 759 -1.04 4.40 -18.33
C THR A 759 0.13 3.62 -18.89
N LEU A 760 1.19 4.32 -19.18
CA LEU A 760 2.47 3.77 -19.60
C LEU A 760 3.49 4.01 -18.48
N SER A 761 4.05 2.94 -17.94
CA SER A 761 5.11 3.01 -16.93
C SER A 761 6.37 2.37 -17.48
N LEU A 762 7.47 3.10 -17.46
CA LEU A 762 8.77 2.66 -17.92
C LEU A 762 9.77 2.83 -16.77
N SER A 763 10.37 1.75 -16.35
CA SER A 763 11.38 1.73 -15.28
C SER A 763 12.72 1.29 -15.82
N ARG A 764 13.79 1.99 -15.43
CA ARG A 764 15.16 1.65 -15.81
C ARG A 764 16.08 1.64 -14.59
N ASP A 765 16.79 0.55 -14.45
CA ASP A 765 17.91 0.43 -13.53
C ASP A 765 19.18 0.93 -14.25
N LEU A 766 19.79 1.96 -13.68
CA LEU A 766 20.99 2.62 -14.16
C LEU A 766 22.22 2.29 -13.29
N HIS A 767 22.18 1.16 -12.56
CA HIS A 767 23.17 0.70 -11.59
C HIS A 767 23.17 1.53 -10.30
N CYS A 768 23.64 2.76 -10.34
CA CYS A 768 23.69 3.65 -9.18
C CYS A 768 22.41 4.50 -9.03
N TRP A 769 21.57 4.53 -10.06
CA TRP A 769 20.32 5.28 -10.10
C TRP A 769 19.18 4.41 -10.61
N LYS A 770 17.97 4.74 -10.20
CA LYS A 770 16.76 4.18 -10.78
C LYS A 770 15.91 5.28 -11.37
N MET A 771 15.45 5.08 -12.59
CA MET A 771 14.55 5.98 -13.30
C MET A 771 13.21 5.30 -13.50
N ASP A 772 12.14 6.00 -13.11
CA ASP A 772 10.76 5.60 -13.38
C ASP A 772 10.06 6.74 -14.12
N VAL A 773 9.42 6.41 -15.23
CA VAL A 773 8.62 7.32 -16.04
C VAL A 773 7.21 6.77 -16.12
N ASN A 774 6.22 7.55 -15.69
CA ASN A 774 4.82 7.22 -15.79
C ASN A 774 4.12 8.28 -16.63
N ILE A 775 3.35 7.85 -17.62
CA ILE A 775 2.54 8.72 -18.47
C ILE A 775 1.11 8.23 -18.37
N THR A 776 0.20 9.13 -18.00
CA THR A 776 -1.23 8.85 -17.90
C THR A 776 -1.99 9.75 -18.87
N LEU A 777 -2.85 9.11 -19.68
CA LEU A 777 -3.71 9.80 -20.64
C LEU A 777 -5.17 9.46 -20.30
N ARG A 778 -6.04 10.47 -20.18
CA ARG A 778 -7.49 10.33 -19.93
C ARG A 778 -8.22 11.40 -20.70
N ASN A 779 -9.06 11.02 -21.65
CA ASN A 779 -9.76 12.01 -22.48
C ASN A 779 -8.86 13.17 -22.85
N ASP A 780 -9.16 14.38 -22.39
CA ASP A 780 -8.41 15.61 -22.65
C ASP A 780 -7.31 15.92 -21.62
N TYR A 781 -7.17 15.07 -20.59
CA TYR A 781 -6.14 15.24 -19.56
C TYR A 781 -4.97 14.30 -19.81
N TRP A 782 -3.76 14.85 -19.75
CA TRP A 782 -2.53 14.08 -19.73
C TRP A 782 -1.61 14.54 -18.58
N ASP A 783 -0.93 13.59 -18.02
CA ASP A 783 0.03 13.78 -16.93
C ASP A 783 1.24 12.90 -17.14
N TYR A 784 2.42 13.38 -16.79
CA TYR A 784 3.62 12.57 -16.78
C TYR A 784 4.36 12.74 -15.46
N ARG A 785 4.91 11.66 -14.99
CA ARG A 785 5.77 11.65 -13.81
C ARG A 785 7.08 10.99 -14.16
N ILE A 786 8.18 11.72 -13.94
CA ILE A 786 9.54 11.21 -14.08
C ILE A 786 10.17 11.26 -12.71
N SER A 787 10.66 10.13 -12.20
CA SER A 787 11.45 10.06 -10.99
C SER A 787 12.81 9.45 -11.28
N LEU A 788 13.85 10.09 -10.78
CA LEU A 788 15.22 9.64 -10.84
C LEU A 788 15.80 9.70 -9.43
N PHE A 789 16.18 8.60 -8.86
CA PHE A 789 16.73 8.55 -7.51
C PHE A 789 17.96 7.65 -7.43
N ASN A 790 18.88 8.05 -6.56
CA ASN A 790 20.08 7.27 -6.27
C ASN A 790 19.73 6.06 -5.39
N THR A 791 20.27 4.89 -5.70
CA THR A 791 19.94 3.64 -5.00
C THR A 791 20.50 3.57 -3.58
N LEU A 792 21.62 4.25 -3.30
CA LEU A 792 22.27 4.27 -1.97
C LEU A 792 21.83 5.46 -1.11
N LEU A 793 21.45 6.56 -1.73
CA LEU A 793 21.02 7.79 -1.05
C LEU A 793 19.64 8.25 -1.62
N PRO A 794 18.58 7.41 -1.52
CA PRO A 794 17.31 7.69 -2.19
C PRO A 794 16.59 8.92 -1.62
N ASP A 795 16.84 9.28 -0.37
CA ASP A 795 16.22 10.43 0.29
C ASP A 795 16.97 11.73 0.03
N ALA A 796 18.30 11.65 -0.18
CA ALA A 796 19.16 12.81 -0.41
C ALA A 796 19.30 13.18 -1.89
N LEU A 797 19.20 12.21 -2.79
CA LEU A 797 19.41 12.39 -4.23
C LEU A 797 18.20 11.82 -5.00
N ARG A 798 17.06 12.49 -4.88
CA ARG A 798 15.84 12.20 -5.60
C ARG A 798 15.40 13.42 -6.40
N PHE A 799 15.20 13.22 -7.70
CA PHE A 799 14.60 14.18 -8.61
C PHE A 799 13.28 13.55 -9.09
N GLN A 800 12.19 14.24 -8.88
CA GLN A 800 10.88 13.74 -9.26
C GLN A 800 10.04 14.88 -9.82
N THR A 801 9.40 14.65 -10.98
CA THR A 801 8.26 15.44 -11.44
C THR A 801 6.99 14.78 -10.90
N HIS A 802 6.01 15.54 -10.60
CA HIS A 802 4.72 15.01 -10.10
C HIS A 802 3.66 15.04 -11.17
#